data_e1bd0e87092b5b8f41de545f4fd312a4
#
_entry.id   e1bd0e87092b5b8f41de545f4fd312a4
#
_cell.length_a   1.000
_cell.length_b   1.000
_cell.length_c   1.000
_cell.angle_alpha   90.00
_cell.angle_beta   90.00
_cell.angle_gamma   90.00
#
_symmetry.space_group_name_H-M   'P 1'
#
loop_
_entity.id
_entity.type
_entity.pdbx_description
1 polymer ?
#
loop_
_entity_poly.entity_id
_entity_poly.type
_entity_poly.pdbx_seq_one_letter_code
_entity_poly.pdbx_strand_id
1 'polypeptide(L)'
;MMSDPTKERIFQDEIIAQLCANGWITGKPDGYDRERALYLQDVLTFVHTTQPKEWEKLARVYPQDTERHFFDALVTQLNKADINATDKLSRTYGTLGVLRHGMKIRNASFTFCQFKPEHDLNPDTLTRYRQNICRVVPELVYSPYASAEHFAESGGKAKSWRIDLVLFVNGLPVATLELKSEFKQTVQSAIAQYKDTRLPKDPATKKPEPLLTFKRGALVHFAVSQYDVFMTTRLAGKDTYFLPFNKGTAEGGKGNPTPADQTRYATDYLWNEVLLPDNLLTILGSYVHLQIDEKEDWQGLKYKKEALIFPRYHQWDVVNKLVRAATEEGCGHKYLIQHSAGSGKSNSIAWTAHQLSTLYAAGGQKQFHSVIVVTDRTVLDDQLQDTIYQFEHADGVVGRINNKTGDGSKAEKLAAALENSQPIIIVTIQTFPFVLKAIENSVSLKQRQYAIIADEAHSSQSGSTARQLKEVLMLENTGDDVELSSEDIMDATMAARRGSNNLNYYAFTATPKAKTLELFGRLPNPDEPASKTNRPQAFHVYSMRQAIEEGFILDVLKNYVTYQVAYKLVQRQTDADKEVDSKKAKTRLNQWVRLHDHNIAQKVKVIVEHYKNHVMNLLSGQAKAMVVTSSRKEAVRYKLAFDKYIVENNYQKISAMVAFSGEVEFTENDPNSSAQLGQKFTESNMNPGLKGRDMRKAFDSDDYQVMLVANKFQTGFDQPKLCAMYVDKPLGGVECVQTLSRLNRICPGKADSGTFILDFFNQPDEILAAFQPYYQTADLMDVSDPALVFELFEKLRTGGIFQWSEVEQFCTAFFSKNKSSAALSNISRPAVVRWEKRYASAIEAYKQAKDMFERTKKTQDPVIIANAENTFKDCKKEKDRLEIFKKDLGSFVRFYEFISQIIDYDNQDLEKLSLFARHLRPLLREQNVQEDDVDLQNVVMSHYRLSKMREQSLRLTDSSADDRLQ
;
A
#
# COMPACT_ATOMS: atom_id res chain seq x y z
N MET A 1 -5.57 -54.19 -6.80
CA MET A 1 -6.40 -53.11 -7.34
C MET A 1 -5.59 -51.81 -7.13
N MET A 2 -5.11 -51.19 -8.20
CA MET A 2 -4.47 -49.85 -8.05
C MET A 2 -5.53 -48.91 -7.49
N SER A 3 -5.18 -48.22 -6.41
CA SER A 3 -6.05 -47.20 -5.83
C SER A 3 -6.24 -46.09 -6.83
N ASP A 4 -7.48 -45.64 -7.03
CA ASP A 4 -7.83 -44.53 -7.92
C ASP A 4 -7.12 -43.25 -7.43
N PRO A 5 -6.15 -42.69 -8.22
CA PRO A 5 -5.32 -41.54 -7.81
C PRO A 5 -6.13 -40.25 -7.65
N THR A 6 -7.40 -40.24 -8.06
CA THR A 6 -8.28 -39.06 -7.94
C THR A 6 -8.95 -38.95 -6.55
N LYS A 7 -8.73 -39.90 -5.65
CA LYS A 7 -9.31 -39.87 -4.31
C LYS A 7 -8.63 -38.89 -3.38
N GLU A 8 -9.40 -38.09 -2.69
CA GLU A 8 -8.96 -37.14 -1.64
C GLU A 8 -8.04 -37.81 -0.60
N ARG A 9 -8.29 -39.09 -0.28
CA ARG A 9 -7.45 -39.84 0.66
C ARG A 9 -5.99 -39.99 0.20
N ILE A 10 -5.74 -40.11 -1.10
CA ILE A 10 -4.36 -40.21 -1.62
C ILE A 10 -3.63 -38.87 -1.41
N PHE A 11 -4.30 -37.76 -1.70
CA PHE A 11 -3.76 -36.43 -1.44
C PHE A 11 -3.44 -36.22 0.05
N GLN A 12 -4.34 -36.68 0.93
CA GLN A 12 -4.13 -36.63 2.40
C GLN A 12 -2.92 -37.49 2.82
N ASP A 13 -2.84 -38.75 2.33
CA ASP A 13 -1.76 -39.68 2.72
C ASP A 13 -0.39 -39.15 2.24
N GLU A 14 -0.31 -38.52 1.07
CA GLU A 14 0.90 -37.90 0.53
C GLU A 14 1.33 -36.68 1.36
N ILE A 15 0.38 -35.82 1.79
CA ILE A 15 0.67 -34.69 2.69
C ILE A 15 1.24 -35.21 4.01
N ILE A 16 0.61 -36.23 4.60
CA ILE A 16 1.11 -36.84 5.85
C ILE A 16 2.52 -37.41 5.68
N ALA A 17 2.76 -38.13 4.58
CA ALA A 17 4.08 -38.68 4.31
C ALA A 17 5.17 -37.61 4.21
N GLN A 18 4.86 -36.48 3.53
CA GLN A 18 5.80 -35.36 3.39
C GLN A 18 5.99 -34.61 4.73
N LEU A 19 4.92 -34.40 5.51
CA LEU A 19 5.04 -33.84 6.86
C LEU A 19 5.95 -34.71 7.73
N CYS A 20 5.76 -36.04 7.71
CA CYS A 20 6.58 -36.96 8.47
C CYS A 20 8.06 -36.96 8.00
N ALA A 21 8.31 -36.88 6.69
CA ALA A 21 9.66 -36.73 6.16
C ALA A 21 10.34 -35.43 6.65
N ASN A 22 9.55 -34.42 6.97
CA ASN A 22 9.98 -33.11 7.47
C ASN A 22 9.96 -32.99 9.02
N GLY A 23 9.88 -34.12 9.76
CA GLY A 23 10.04 -34.14 11.20
C GLY A 23 8.73 -34.12 12.02
N TRP A 24 7.57 -34.24 11.38
CA TRP A 24 6.30 -34.47 12.06
C TRP A 24 6.12 -35.94 12.42
N ILE A 25 5.30 -36.18 13.44
CA ILE A 25 4.96 -37.56 13.90
C ILE A 25 3.48 -37.79 13.65
N THR A 26 3.12 -38.89 13.01
CA THR A 26 1.71 -39.28 12.84
C THR A 26 1.12 -39.72 14.16
N GLY A 27 -0.03 -39.18 14.50
CA GLY A 27 -0.81 -39.58 15.68
C GLY A 27 -2.04 -40.41 15.34
N LYS A 28 -2.53 -41.17 16.33
CA LYS A 28 -3.81 -41.86 16.22
C LYS A 28 -4.93 -41.00 16.80
N PRO A 29 -6.14 -40.97 16.19
CA PRO A 29 -7.27 -40.22 16.73
C PRO A 29 -7.64 -40.58 18.18
N ASP A 30 -7.40 -41.83 18.60
CA ASP A 30 -7.70 -42.30 19.96
C ASP A 30 -6.81 -41.67 21.05
N GLY A 31 -5.66 -41.12 20.67
CA GLY A 31 -4.78 -40.38 21.60
C GLY A 31 -5.24 -38.97 21.93
N TYR A 32 -6.29 -38.50 21.29
CA TYR A 32 -6.83 -37.16 21.48
C TYR A 32 -7.96 -37.12 22.49
N ASP A 33 -7.84 -36.26 23.48
CA ASP A 33 -8.89 -35.97 24.47
C ASP A 33 -9.84 -34.90 23.92
N ARG A 34 -11.07 -35.30 23.60
CA ARG A 34 -12.08 -34.43 23.00
C ARG A 34 -12.58 -33.35 23.96
N GLU A 35 -12.69 -33.63 25.24
CA GLU A 35 -13.16 -32.66 26.23
C GLU A 35 -12.14 -31.57 26.49
N ARG A 36 -10.86 -31.94 26.51
CA ARG A 36 -9.76 -30.99 26.73
C ARG A 36 -9.21 -30.37 25.44
N ALA A 37 -9.51 -30.96 24.29
CA ALA A 37 -8.93 -30.67 23.00
C ALA A 37 -7.39 -30.72 23.03
N LEU A 38 -6.83 -31.74 23.58
CA LEU A 38 -5.40 -31.95 23.78
C LEU A 38 -4.97 -33.36 23.37
N TYR A 39 -3.72 -33.51 22.92
CA TYR A 39 -3.08 -34.80 22.74
C TYR A 39 -2.23 -35.08 24.00
N LEU A 40 -2.86 -35.69 25.02
CA LEU A 40 -2.39 -35.73 26.40
C LEU A 40 -0.98 -36.33 26.54
N GLN A 41 -0.69 -37.40 25.81
CA GLN A 41 0.60 -38.06 25.84
C GLN A 41 1.76 -37.12 25.47
N ASP A 42 1.60 -36.26 24.45
CA ASP A 42 2.65 -35.37 24.07
C ASP A 42 2.89 -34.25 25.08
N VAL A 43 1.80 -33.75 25.70
CA VAL A 43 1.92 -32.79 26.82
C VAL A 43 2.77 -33.34 27.94
N LEU A 44 2.44 -34.57 28.41
CA LEU A 44 3.19 -35.23 29.48
C LEU A 44 4.62 -35.54 29.07
N THR A 45 4.83 -36.07 27.85
CA THR A 45 6.17 -36.42 27.38
C THR A 45 7.07 -35.18 27.34
N PHE A 46 6.58 -34.07 26.79
CA PHE A 46 7.34 -32.84 26.76
C PHE A 46 7.68 -32.29 28.13
N VAL A 47 6.69 -32.25 29.04
CA VAL A 47 6.88 -31.75 30.43
C VAL A 47 7.84 -32.64 31.21
N HIS A 48 7.67 -33.96 31.17
CA HIS A 48 8.55 -34.90 31.90
C HIS A 48 9.99 -34.84 31.41
N THR A 49 10.17 -34.73 30.09
CA THR A 49 11.51 -34.70 29.48
C THR A 49 12.23 -33.37 29.73
N THR A 50 11.51 -32.24 29.65
CA THR A 50 12.14 -30.93 29.73
C THR A 50 12.11 -30.29 31.10
N GLN A 51 11.20 -30.71 32.00
CA GLN A 51 10.91 -30.06 33.30
C GLN A 51 10.66 -31.06 34.46
N PRO A 52 11.50 -32.08 34.64
CA PRO A 52 11.26 -33.11 35.66
C PRO A 52 11.21 -32.52 37.07
N LYS A 53 12.03 -31.53 37.38
CA LYS A 53 12.05 -30.87 38.70
C LYS A 53 10.74 -30.13 39.01
N GLU A 54 10.12 -29.49 38.02
CA GLU A 54 8.82 -28.80 38.21
C GLU A 54 7.70 -29.84 38.40
N TRP A 55 7.78 -30.97 37.68
CA TRP A 55 6.85 -32.09 37.86
C TRP A 55 6.94 -32.71 39.27
N GLU A 56 8.16 -32.96 39.79
CA GLU A 56 8.36 -33.43 41.15
C GLU A 56 7.80 -32.47 42.20
N LYS A 57 7.94 -31.14 42.00
CA LYS A 57 7.34 -30.18 42.94
C LYS A 57 5.82 -30.34 42.99
N LEU A 58 5.18 -30.51 41.82
CA LEU A 58 3.74 -30.70 41.72
C LEU A 58 3.31 -32.04 42.34
N ALA A 59 4.04 -33.12 42.05
CA ALA A 59 3.79 -34.44 42.56
C ALA A 59 3.87 -34.51 44.09
N ARG A 60 4.76 -33.73 44.73
CA ARG A 60 4.81 -33.62 46.20
C ARG A 60 3.55 -32.96 46.78
N VAL A 61 2.89 -32.07 46.02
CA VAL A 61 1.65 -31.39 46.46
C VAL A 61 0.43 -32.27 46.24
N TYR A 62 0.41 -33.05 45.16
CA TYR A 62 -0.71 -33.91 44.76
C TYR A 62 -0.26 -35.34 44.45
N PRO A 63 0.15 -36.15 45.48
CA PRO A 63 0.83 -37.42 45.24
C PRO A 63 -0.03 -38.47 44.51
N GLN A 64 -1.36 -38.42 44.66
CA GLN A 64 -2.27 -39.44 44.11
C GLN A 64 -2.91 -39.00 42.79
N ASP A 65 -3.06 -37.69 42.55
CA ASP A 65 -3.82 -37.13 41.45
C ASP A 65 -3.04 -36.03 40.67
N THR A 66 -1.72 -36.16 40.58
CA THR A 66 -0.83 -35.14 39.94
C THR A 66 -1.28 -34.78 38.54
N GLU A 67 -1.49 -35.77 37.68
CA GLU A 67 -1.88 -35.55 36.28
C GLU A 67 -3.25 -34.88 36.18
N ARG A 68 -4.22 -35.28 36.97
CA ARG A 68 -5.54 -34.70 37.00
C ARG A 68 -5.47 -33.21 37.34
N HIS A 69 -4.81 -32.83 38.42
CA HIS A 69 -4.65 -31.45 38.84
C HIS A 69 -3.86 -30.61 37.82
N PHE A 70 -2.85 -31.24 37.20
CA PHE A 70 -2.07 -30.59 36.14
C PHE A 70 -2.95 -30.26 34.92
N PHE A 71 -3.73 -31.18 34.38
CA PHE A 71 -4.61 -30.96 33.26
C PHE A 71 -5.77 -30.03 33.59
N ASP A 72 -6.35 -30.09 34.77
CA ASP A 72 -7.40 -29.15 35.19
C ASP A 72 -6.88 -27.73 35.28
N ALA A 73 -5.65 -27.53 35.74
CA ALA A 73 -5.00 -26.23 35.74
C ALA A 73 -4.69 -25.76 34.33
N LEU A 74 -4.21 -26.64 33.42
CA LEU A 74 -3.95 -26.35 32.03
C LEU A 74 -5.23 -25.90 31.29
N VAL A 75 -6.32 -26.67 31.46
CA VAL A 75 -7.62 -26.34 30.88
C VAL A 75 -8.14 -25.01 31.43
N THR A 76 -7.97 -24.75 32.70
CA THR A 76 -8.32 -23.46 33.32
C THR A 76 -7.52 -22.32 32.70
N GLN A 77 -6.22 -22.49 32.48
CA GLN A 77 -5.37 -21.50 31.84
C GLN A 77 -5.76 -21.26 30.38
N LEU A 78 -6.04 -22.32 29.61
CA LEU A 78 -6.52 -22.26 28.24
C LEU A 78 -7.86 -21.53 28.10
N ASN A 79 -8.75 -21.66 29.09
CA ASN A 79 -10.08 -21.04 29.10
C ASN A 79 -10.09 -19.60 29.63
N LYS A 80 -8.99 -19.08 30.15
CA LYS A 80 -8.93 -17.69 30.61
C LYS A 80 -9.28 -16.74 29.48
N ALA A 81 -10.23 -15.84 29.76
CA ALA A 81 -10.74 -14.87 28.81
C ALA A 81 -10.56 -13.40 29.28
N ASP A 82 -9.52 -13.10 30.05
CA ASP A 82 -9.38 -11.77 30.64
C ASP A 82 -8.94 -10.72 29.63
N ILE A 83 -9.90 -9.94 29.14
CA ILE A 83 -9.72 -8.86 28.17
C ILE A 83 -9.16 -7.57 28.84
N ASN A 84 -9.14 -7.52 30.18
CA ASN A 84 -8.83 -6.32 30.96
C ASN A 84 -7.41 -6.26 31.50
N ALA A 85 -6.57 -7.25 31.20
CA ALA A 85 -5.18 -7.21 31.63
C ALA A 85 -4.46 -5.95 31.12
N THR A 86 -3.91 -5.19 32.04
CA THR A 86 -3.13 -3.97 31.75
C THR A 86 -1.74 -4.29 31.22
N ASP A 87 -1.23 -5.47 31.56
CA ASP A 87 0.06 -5.97 31.10
C ASP A 87 -0.06 -6.57 29.68
N LYS A 88 0.79 -6.12 28.76
CA LYS A 88 0.82 -6.59 27.37
C LYS A 88 1.17 -8.07 27.25
N LEU A 89 2.06 -8.57 28.10
CA LEU A 89 2.47 -9.97 28.13
C LEU A 89 1.36 -10.90 28.60
N SER A 90 0.45 -10.40 29.44
CA SER A 90 -0.69 -11.17 29.97
C SER A 90 -1.94 -11.10 29.08
N ARG A 91 -1.90 -10.35 27.96
CA ARG A 91 -3.05 -10.23 27.02
C ARG A 91 -3.21 -11.40 26.07
N THR A 92 -2.18 -12.22 25.90
CA THR A 92 -2.23 -13.39 25.01
C THR A 92 -2.71 -14.59 25.78
N TYR A 93 -3.98 -14.96 25.64
CA TYR A 93 -4.63 -16.08 26.32
C TYR A 93 -4.85 -17.26 25.38
N GLY A 94 -5.31 -18.34 25.95
CA GLY A 94 -5.62 -19.57 25.26
C GLY A 94 -4.36 -20.30 24.79
N THR A 95 -4.46 -21.00 23.68
CA THR A 95 -3.39 -21.88 23.17
C THR A 95 -2.08 -21.12 22.93
N LEU A 96 -2.14 -19.96 22.29
CA LEU A 96 -0.94 -19.16 22.02
C LEU A 96 -0.28 -18.67 23.31
N GLY A 97 -1.08 -18.20 24.28
CA GLY A 97 -0.58 -17.74 25.57
C GLY A 97 0.09 -18.85 26.36
N VAL A 98 -0.50 -20.04 26.37
CA VAL A 98 0.07 -21.23 27.04
C VAL A 98 1.37 -21.67 26.36
N LEU A 99 1.42 -21.68 25.01
CA LEU A 99 2.66 -22.02 24.30
C LEU A 99 3.80 -21.04 24.60
N ARG A 100 3.51 -19.74 24.73
CA ARG A 100 4.53 -18.71 24.94
C ARG A 100 4.92 -18.49 26.38
N HIS A 101 3.95 -18.52 27.30
CA HIS A 101 4.14 -18.11 28.70
C HIS A 101 3.95 -19.22 29.67
N GLY A 102 3.44 -20.39 29.21
CA GLY A 102 3.21 -21.53 30.07
C GLY A 102 2.08 -21.34 31.08
N MET A 103 2.17 -22.02 32.19
CA MET A 103 1.26 -21.89 33.35
C MET A 103 1.98 -22.00 34.66
N LYS A 104 1.38 -21.43 35.72
CA LYS A 104 1.79 -21.65 37.11
C LYS A 104 0.70 -22.40 37.85
N ILE A 105 1.09 -23.41 38.60
CA ILE A 105 0.23 -24.16 39.48
C ILE A 105 0.95 -24.33 40.83
N ARG A 106 0.42 -23.71 41.89
CA ARG A 106 1.07 -23.64 43.18
C ARG A 106 2.50 -23.10 43.11
N ASN A 107 3.50 -23.91 43.47
CA ASN A 107 4.92 -23.58 43.46
C ASN A 107 5.69 -24.11 42.22
N ALA A 108 4.97 -24.74 41.28
CA ALA A 108 5.52 -25.22 40.01
C ALA A 108 5.15 -24.33 38.84
N SER A 109 6.09 -24.14 37.91
CA SER A 109 5.91 -23.39 36.69
C SER A 109 6.24 -24.25 35.49
N PHE A 110 5.30 -24.37 34.54
CA PHE A 110 5.45 -25.20 33.35
C PHE A 110 5.45 -24.39 32.08
N THR A 111 6.37 -24.68 31.16
CA THR A 111 6.39 -24.18 29.79
C THR A 111 5.89 -25.30 28.87
N PHE A 112 5.16 -24.94 27.80
CA PHE A 112 4.57 -25.89 26.86
C PHE A 112 5.19 -25.85 25.45
N CYS A 113 6.13 -24.98 25.24
CA CYS A 113 6.93 -24.90 24.01
C CYS A 113 8.27 -24.24 24.31
N GLN A 114 9.32 -24.72 23.70
CA GLN A 114 10.59 -24.03 23.65
C GLN A 114 10.75 -23.47 22.23
N PHE A 115 10.69 -22.16 22.08
CA PHE A 115 10.97 -21.53 20.81
C PHE A 115 12.46 -21.51 20.51
N LYS A 116 12.81 -21.37 19.23
CA LYS A 116 14.19 -21.33 18.79
C LYS A 116 14.90 -20.17 19.48
N PRO A 117 16.04 -20.39 20.14
CA PRO A 117 16.79 -19.31 20.76
C PRO A 117 17.39 -18.40 19.68
N GLU A 118 17.55 -17.12 20.00
CA GLU A 118 18.12 -16.10 19.11
C GLU A 118 19.61 -16.36 18.77
N HIS A 119 20.30 -17.13 19.63
CA HIS A 119 21.71 -17.50 19.48
C HIS A 119 22.00 -18.86 20.11
N ASP A 120 23.11 -19.46 19.73
CA ASP A 120 23.53 -20.83 20.13
C ASP A 120 24.38 -20.86 21.42
N LEU A 121 24.50 -19.75 22.16
CA LEU A 121 25.35 -19.63 23.35
C LEU A 121 24.86 -20.49 24.53
N ASN A 122 23.58 -20.91 24.54
CA ASN A 122 23.01 -21.76 25.56
C ASN A 122 22.59 -23.11 24.97
N PRO A 123 23.45 -24.14 25.08
CA PRO A 123 23.17 -25.49 24.56
C PRO A 123 21.96 -26.17 25.19
N ASP A 124 21.62 -25.86 26.47
CA ASP A 124 20.47 -26.44 27.15
C ASP A 124 19.15 -25.96 26.52
N THR A 125 19.10 -24.72 26.06
CA THR A 125 17.94 -24.17 25.35
C THR A 125 17.77 -24.83 23.99
N LEU A 126 18.86 -25.07 23.25
CA LEU A 126 18.82 -25.81 21.98
C LEU A 126 18.40 -27.27 22.20
N THR A 127 18.87 -27.90 23.26
CA THR A 127 18.46 -29.26 23.60
C THR A 127 16.95 -29.33 23.89
N ARG A 128 16.42 -28.40 24.68
CA ARG A 128 14.96 -28.29 24.91
C ARG A 128 14.19 -27.96 23.61
N TYR A 129 14.70 -27.13 22.76
CA TYR A 129 14.09 -26.83 21.47
C TYR A 129 13.91 -28.10 20.60
N ARG A 130 14.91 -28.97 20.56
CA ARG A 130 14.85 -30.25 19.84
C ARG A 130 13.89 -31.28 20.45
N GLN A 131 13.40 -31.05 21.68
CA GLN A 131 12.40 -31.89 22.36
C GLN A 131 10.97 -31.51 22.00
N ASN A 132 10.72 -30.42 21.25
CA ASN A 132 9.38 -30.10 20.78
C ASN A 132 8.83 -31.28 19.94
N ILE A 133 7.57 -31.62 20.19
CA ILE A 133 6.85 -32.69 19.50
C ILE A 133 5.84 -32.04 18.54
N CYS A 134 6.06 -32.18 17.25
CA CYS A 134 5.12 -31.75 16.20
C CYS A 134 4.35 -32.98 15.71
N ARG A 135 3.02 -33.02 15.95
CA ARG A 135 2.18 -34.17 15.63
C ARG A 135 1.07 -33.81 14.64
N VAL A 136 0.90 -34.64 13.59
CA VAL A 136 -0.24 -34.62 12.68
C VAL A 136 -1.18 -35.76 12.97
N VAL A 137 -2.46 -35.47 13.17
CA VAL A 137 -3.50 -36.49 13.41
C VAL A 137 -4.52 -36.42 12.28
N PRO A 138 -4.62 -37.52 11.46
CA PRO A 138 -5.62 -37.60 10.40
C PRO A 138 -7.00 -37.98 10.94
N GLU A 139 -8.04 -37.56 10.20
CA GLU A 139 -9.43 -38.01 10.37
C GLU A 139 -9.92 -37.84 11.84
N LEU A 140 -9.53 -36.71 12.47
CA LEU A 140 -9.78 -36.46 13.89
C LEU A 140 -11.25 -36.13 14.15
N VAL A 141 -11.94 -36.98 14.93
CA VAL A 141 -13.25 -36.66 15.51
C VAL A 141 -13.04 -35.74 16.72
N TYR A 142 -13.33 -34.43 16.50
CA TYR A 142 -12.92 -33.39 17.43
C TYR A 142 -13.91 -33.05 18.55
N SER A 143 -15.21 -33.31 18.33
CA SER A 143 -16.26 -32.86 19.24
C SER A 143 -16.46 -33.78 20.42
N PRO A 144 -16.52 -33.25 21.64
CA PRO A 144 -16.96 -34.04 22.82
C PRO A 144 -18.45 -34.40 22.75
N TYR A 145 -19.21 -33.72 21.90
CA TYR A 145 -20.66 -33.94 21.72
C TYR A 145 -20.99 -34.97 20.64
N ALA A 146 -20.00 -35.50 19.94
CA ALA A 146 -20.17 -36.58 18.97
C ALA A 146 -20.49 -37.89 19.64
N SER A 147 -21.78 -38.26 19.75
CA SER A 147 -22.24 -39.54 20.32
C SER A 147 -22.71 -40.52 19.24
N ALA A 148 -22.68 -41.81 19.52
CA ALA A 148 -23.20 -42.85 18.63
C ALA A 148 -24.72 -42.69 18.37
N GLU A 149 -25.46 -42.15 19.34
CA GLU A 149 -26.90 -41.88 19.24
C GLU A 149 -27.19 -40.76 18.22
N HIS A 150 -26.40 -39.68 18.24
CA HIS A 150 -26.47 -38.61 17.24
C HIS A 150 -26.16 -39.09 15.80
N PHE A 151 -25.31 -40.11 15.66
CA PHE A 151 -25.06 -40.77 14.37
C PHE A 151 -26.28 -41.55 13.90
N ALA A 152 -27.02 -42.18 14.78
CA ALA A 152 -28.21 -42.98 14.46
C ALA A 152 -29.43 -42.10 14.13
N GLU A 153 -29.68 -41.01 14.91
CA GLU A 153 -30.79 -40.10 14.74
C GLU A 153 -30.72 -39.26 13.45
N SER A 154 -29.54 -39.03 12.91
CA SER A 154 -29.33 -38.30 11.66
C SER A 154 -29.43 -39.15 10.39
N GLY A 155 -29.87 -40.41 10.50
CA GLY A 155 -30.07 -41.37 9.38
C GLY A 155 -28.78 -41.65 8.59
N GLY A 156 -27.63 -41.69 9.22
CA GLY A 156 -26.31 -41.94 8.63
C GLY A 156 -25.74 -40.73 7.84
N LYS A 157 -26.47 -39.62 7.82
CA LYS A 157 -26.01 -38.33 7.28
C LYS A 157 -25.45 -37.40 8.39
N ALA A 158 -25.07 -37.97 9.54
CA ALA A 158 -24.44 -37.19 10.59
C ALA A 158 -23.29 -36.42 10.03
N LYS A 159 -23.39 -35.10 10.11
CA LYS A 159 -22.31 -34.18 9.82
C LYS A 159 -21.12 -34.66 10.61
N SER A 160 -20.14 -35.27 9.94
CA SER A 160 -19.02 -35.88 10.65
C SER A 160 -18.28 -34.76 11.35
N TRP A 161 -18.27 -34.73 12.69
CA TRP A 161 -17.39 -33.89 13.50
C TRP A 161 -15.92 -34.32 13.32
N ARG A 162 -15.51 -34.51 12.06
CA ARG A 162 -14.21 -35.06 11.69
C ARG A 162 -13.49 -34.10 10.79
N ILE A 163 -12.29 -33.70 11.18
CA ILE A 163 -11.41 -32.85 10.41
C ILE A 163 -10.34 -33.72 9.75
N ASP A 164 -9.99 -33.44 8.50
CA ASP A 164 -9.08 -34.24 7.71
C ASP A 164 -7.68 -34.31 8.33
N LEU A 165 -7.10 -33.18 8.75
CA LEU A 165 -5.83 -33.12 9.47
C LEU A 165 -5.88 -32.09 10.61
N VAL A 166 -5.37 -32.47 11.78
CA VAL A 166 -5.14 -31.56 12.91
C VAL A 166 -3.68 -31.62 13.33
N LEU A 167 -3.08 -30.47 13.48
CA LEU A 167 -1.68 -30.29 13.84
C LEU A 167 -1.56 -29.86 15.31
N PHE A 168 -0.67 -30.53 16.03
CA PHE A 168 -0.38 -30.26 17.43
C PHE A 168 1.10 -29.93 17.63
N VAL A 169 1.38 -29.04 18.55
CA VAL A 169 2.71 -28.77 19.10
C VAL A 169 2.68 -29.11 20.59
N ASN A 170 3.48 -30.09 21.01
CA ASN A 170 3.55 -30.58 22.39
C ASN A 170 2.14 -30.89 22.97
N GLY A 171 1.28 -31.47 22.14
CA GLY A 171 -0.09 -31.83 22.49
C GLY A 171 -1.12 -30.72 22.48
N LEU A 172 -0.73 -29.45 22.22
CA LEU A 172 -1.67 -28.32 22.04
C LEU A 172 -2.03 -28.15 20.57
N PRO A 173 -3.33 -27.98 20.22
CA PRO A 173 -3.74 -27.83 18.84
C PRO A 173 -3.31 -26.47 18.29
N VAL A 174 -2.68 -26.46 17.10
CA VAL A 174 -2.19 -25.22 16.47
C VAL A 174 -2.83 -24.92 15.12
N ALA A 175 -3.15 -25.97 14.34
CA ALA A 175 -3.78 -25.79 13.04
C ALA A 175 -4.74 -26.93 12.69
N THR A 176 -5.75 -26.64 11.86
CA THR A 176 -6.62 -27.63 11.23
C THR A 176 -6.60 -27.47 9.74
N LEU A 177 -6.70 -28.56 8.97
CA LEU A 177 -6.77 -28.56 7.52
C LEU A 177 -7.98 -29.36 7.05
N GLU A 178 -8.80 -28.79 6.17
CA GLU A 178 -9.80 -29.48 5.35
C GLU A 178 -9.27 -29.57 3.94
N LEU A 179 -9.22 -30.78 3.40
CA LEU A 179 -8.59 -31.09 2.13
C LEU A 179 -9.65 -31.37 1.05
N LYS A 180 -9.40 -30.94 -0.18
CA LYS A 180 -10.22 -31.29 -1.33
C LYS A 180 -9.37 -31.64 -2.54
N SER A 181 -9.76 -32.70 -3.23
CA SER A 181 -9.18 -33.06 -4.51
C SER A 181 -9.95 -32.39 -5.64
N GLU A 182 -9.28 -31.56 -6.45
CA GLU A 182 -9.87 -30.82 -7.58
C GLU A 182 -10.52 -31.73 -8.62
N PHE A 183 -10.21 -33.02 -8.63
CA PHE A 183 -10.90 -34.00 -9.50
C PHE A 183 -12.38 -34.19 -9.10
N LYS A 184 -12.78 -33.80 -7.88
CA LYS A 184 -14.14 -33.99 -7.38
C LYS A 184 -14.77 -32.74 -6.78
N GLN A 185 -14.00 -31.93 -6.09
CA GLN A 185 -14.48 -30.77 -5.34
C GLN A 185 -13.37 -29.70 -5.30
N THR A 186 -13.75 -28.43 -5.37
CA THR A 186 -12.83 -27.32 -5.30
C THR A 186 -12.54 -26.93 -3.84
N VAL A 187 -11.54 -26.08 -3.62
CA VAL A 187 -11.22 -25.50 -2.31
C VAL A 187 -12.44 -24.79 -1.68
N GLN A 188 -13.39 -24.29 -2.49
CA GLN A 188 -14.62 -23.68 -2.00
C GLN A 188 -15.49 -24.66 -1.22
N SER A 189 -15.43 -25.94 -1.54
CA SER A 189 -16.12 -26.99 -0.78
C SER A 189 -15.52 -27.19 0.63
N ALA A 190 -14.19 -27.06 0.78
CA ALA A 190 -13.55 -27.06 2.11
C ALA A 190 -13.95 -25.81 2.92
N ILE A 191 -13.99 -24.64 2.28
CA ILE A 191 -14.46 -23.38 2.90
C ILE A 191 -15.92 -23.53 3.36
N ALA A 192 -16.80 -24.06 2.51
CA ALA A 192 -18.21 -24.30 2.84
C ALA A 192 -18.33 -25.29 4.03
N GLN A 193 -17.49 -26.32 4.06
CA GLN A 193 -17.44 -27.29 5.15
C GLN A 193 -17.14 -26.63 6.50
N TYR A 194 -16.14 -25.71 6.55
CA TYR A 194 -15.89 -24.90 7.74
C TYR A 194 -17.07 -23.99 8.12
N LYS A 195 -17.71 -23.36 7.14
CA LYS A 195 -18.82 -22.43 7.39
C LYS A 195 -20.09 -23.11 7.87
N ASP A 196 -20.38 -24.28 7.34
CA ASP A 196 -21.67 -24.94 7.55
C ASP A 196 -21.61 -26.03 8.62
N THR A 197 -20.47 -26.70 8.79
CA THR A 197 -20.37 -27.90 9.62
C THR A 197 -19.31 -27.89 10.70
N ARG A 198 -18.23 -27.08 10.58
CA ARG A 198 -17.18 -26.93 11.60
C ARG A 198 -17.45 -25.69 12.44
N LEU A 199 -18.59 -25.74 13.15
CA LEU A 199 -19.03 -24.60 13.93
C LEU A 199 -18.25 -24.50 15.26
N PRO A 200 -17.95 -23.29 15.76
CA PRO A 200 -17.25 -23.11 17.04
C PRO A 200 -18.13 -23.43 18.27
N LYS A 201 -19.41 -23.69 18.04
CA LYS A 201 -20.37 -24.16 19.04
C LYS A 201 -21.20 -25.30 18.46
N ASP A 202 -21.41 -26.32 19.27
CA ASP A 202 -22.29 -27.41 18.90
C ASP A 202 -23.73 -26.90 18.65
N PRO A 203 -24.33 -27.21 17.51
CA PRO A 203 -25.67 -26.70 17.16
C PRO A 203 -26.77 -27.13 18.10
N ALA A 204 -26.67 -28.35 18.70
CA ALA A 204 -27.67 -28.90 19.57
C ALA A 204 -27.56 -28.38 21.01
N THR A 205 -26.37 -28.49 21.60
CA THR A 205 -26.14 -28.10 22.99
C THR A 205 -25.81 -26.62 23.21
N LYS A 206 -25.44 -25.90 22.14
CA LYS A 206 -24.95 -24.51 22.14
C LYS A 206 -23.65 -24.33 22.94
N LYS A 207 -23.05 -25.40 23.41
CA LYS A 207 -21.77 -25.37 24.13
C LYS A 207 -20.60 -25.16 23.15
N PRO A 208 -19.49 -24.53 23.61
CA PRO A 208 -18.32 -24.32 22.76
C PRO A 208 -17.66 -25.64 22.36
N GLU A 209 -17.20 -25.72 21.12
CA GLU A 209 -16.34 -26.81 20.64
C GLU A 209 -14.88 -26.48 21.01
N PRO A 210 -14.23 -27.20 21.92
CA PRO A 210 -12.94 -26.81 22.50
C PRO A 210 -11.84 -26.63 21.41
N LEU A 211 -11.80 -27.49 20.39
CA LEU A 211 -10.83 -27.41 19.30
C LEU A 211 -11.03 -26.19 18.38
N LEU A 212 -12.29 -25.77 18.17
CA LEU A 212 -12.67 -24.75 17.19
C LEU A 212 -12.96 -23.38 17.82
N THR A 213 -12.96 -23.32 19.15
CA THR A 213 -13.22 -22.07 19.90
C THR A 213 -12.06 -21.11 19.74
N PHE A 214 -12.36 -19.88 19.33
CA PHE A 214 -11.39 -18.80 19.11
C PHE A 214 -10.44 -18.63 20.31
N LYS A 215 -9.15 -18.55 20.05
CA LYS A 215 -8.01 -18.50 20.99
C LYS A 215 -7.79 -19.80 21.79
N ARG A 216 -8.84 -20.52 22.18
CA ARG A 216 -8.79 -21.70 23.03
C ARG A 216 -8.30 -22.96 22.34
N GLY A 217 -8.73 -23.13 21.07
CA GLY A 217 -8.42 -24.29 20.24
C GLY A 217 -7.29 -24.02 19.26
N ALA A 218 -7.43 -24.54 18.05
CA ALA A 218 -6.50 -24.28 16.95
C ALA A 218 -6.45 -22.79 16.61
N LEU A 219 -5.25 -22.31 16.27
CA LEU A 219 -4.97 -20.89 16.04
C LEU A 219 -5.25 -20.48 14.59
N VAL A 220 -5.17 -21.44 13.66
CA VAL A 220 -5.42 -21.23 12.24
C VAL A 220 -6.14 -22.42 11.63
N HIS A 221 -7.01 -22.17 10.67
CA HIS A 221 -7.78 -23.17 9.94
C HIS A 221 -7.53 -22.99 8.46
N PHE A 222 -7.02 -24.02 7.79
CA PHE A 222 -6.70 -24.02 6.37
C PHE A 222 -7.73 -24.83 5.58
N ALA A 223 -8.21 -24.25 4.49
CA ALA A 223 -8.91 -24.96 3.42
C ALA A 223 -7.92 -25.14 2.26
N VAL A 224 -7.66 -26.38 1.85
CA VAL A 224 -6.56 -26.74 0.97
C VAL A 224 -7.06 -27.57 -0.20
N SER A 225 -6.67 -27.23 -1.43
CA SER A 225 -6.77 -28.09 -2.59
C SER A 225 -5.39 -28.28 -3.23
N GLN A 226 -5.34 -28.96 -4.35
CA GLN A 226 -4.09 -29.12 -5.11
C GLN A 226 -3.61 -27.80 -5.74
N TYR A 227 -4.51 -26.81 -5.90
CA TYR A 227 -4.22 -25.53 -6.58
C TYR A 227 -4.22 -24.32 -5.66
N ASP A 228 -5.07 -24.32 -4.61
CA ASP A 228 -5.28 -23.15 -3.76
C ASP A 228 -5.26 -23.47 -2.27
N VAL A 229 -4.81 -22.49 -1.47
CA VAL A 229 -4.88 -22.50 -0.03
C VAL A 229 -5.58 -21.23 0.46
N PHE A 230 -6.54 -21.42 1.38
CA PHE A 230 -7.19 -20.33 2.12
C PHE A 230 -7.07 -20.57 3.62
N MET A 231 -7.04 -19.50 4.39
CA MET A 231 -6.92 -19.58 5.84
C MET A 231 -7.90 -18.66 6.57
N THR A 232 -8.23 -19.03 7.80
CA THR A 232 -8.89 -18.16 8.76
C THR A 232 -8.36 -18.42 10.18
N THR A 233 -8.39 -17.42 11.04
CA THR A 233 -8.02 -17.56 12.46
C THR A 233 -9.23 -17.58 13.38
N ARG A 234 -10.44 -17.38 12.82
CA ARG A 234 -11.67 -17.37 13.61
C ARG A 234 -12.83 -17.96 12.82
N LEU A 235 -13.41 -19.02 13.33
CA LEU A 235 -14.65 -19.59 12.81
C LEU A 235 -15.86 -18.87 13.42
N ALA A 236 -16.84 -18.52 12.59
CA ALA A 236 -18.05 -17.79 12.95
C ALA A 236 -19.28 -18.32 12.16
N GLY A 237 -19.28 -19.60 11.79
CA GLY A 237 -20.29 -20.17 10.91
C GLY A 237 -20.29 -19.51 9.52
N LYS A 238 -21.44 -19.13 9.02
CA LYS A 238 -21.58 -18.49 7.70
C LYS A 238 -20.81 -17.18 7.58
N ASP A 239 -20.60 -16.47 8.68
CA ASP A 239 -19.86 -15.20 8.75
C ASP A 239 -18.32 -15.41 8.80
N THR A 240 -17.85 -16.65 8.70
CA THR A 240 -16.42 -16.94 8.66
C THR A 240 -15.82 -16.36 7.39
N TYR A 241 -14.76 -15.56 7.54
CA TYR A 241 -14.03 -14.97 6.42
C TYR A 241 -12.70 -15.70 6.22
N PHE A 242 -12.50 -16.23 5.02
CA PHE A 242 -11.26 -16.88 4.61
C PHE A 242 -10.42 -15.95 3.77
N LEU A 243 -9.14 -15.88 4.09
CA LEU A 243 -8.13 -15.13 3.35
C LEU A 243 -7.34 -16.07 2.44
N PRO A 244 -7.02 -15.68 1.20
CA PRO A 244 -6.11 -16.45 0.37
C PRO A 244 -4.72 -16.51 1.00
N PHE A 245 -4.07 -17.68 0.85
CA PHE A 245 -2.73 -17.95 1.36
C PHE A 245 -1.83 -18.50 0.25
N ASN A 246 -1.89 -17.88 -0.93
CA ASN A 246 -1.24 -18.33 -2.16
C ASN A 246 0.05 -17.52 -2.43
N LYS A 247 0.97 -18.15 -3.20
CA LYS A 247 2.24 -17.52 -3.63
C LYS A 247 2.03 -16.39 -4.65
N GLY A 248 1.00 -16.47 -5.48
CA GLY A 248 0.85 -15.68 -6.69
C GLY A 248 1.50 -16.34 -7.90
N THR A 249 1.06 -16.02 -9.11
CA THR A 249 1.67 -16.51 -10.35
C THR A 249 2.90 -15.69 -10.74
N ALA A 250 3.69 -16.20 -11.68
CA ALA A 250 4.88 -15.50 -12.20
C ALA A 250 4.50 -14.16 -12.86
N GLU A 251 3.29 -14.08 -13.44
CA GLU A 251 2.74 -12.87 -14.06
C GLU A 251 2.08 -11.93 -13.05
N GLY A 252 2.26 -12.16 -11.75
CA GLY A 252 1.70 -11.32 -10.68
C GLY A 252 0.20 -11.49 -10.47
N GLY A 253 -0.44 -12.57 -10.91
CA GLY A 253 -1.84 -12.90 -10.68
C GLY A 253 -2.07 -13.75 -9.42
N LYS A 254 -3.35 -14.06 -9.13
CA LYS A 254 -3.76 -14.94 -8.02
C LYS A 254 -3.35 -16.40 -8.25
N GLY A 255 -3.43 -17.18 -7.15
CA GLY A 255 -3.19 -18.62 -7.16
C GLY A 255 -1.72 -18.96 -6.90
N ASN A 256 -1.28 -20.11 -7.41
CA ASN A 256 0.07 -20.61 -7.24
C ASN A 256 0.72 -20.91 -8.58
N PRO A 257 2.05 -20.79 -8.73
CA PRO A 257 2.71 -21.15 -9.98
C PRO A 257 2.63 -22.65 -10.20
N THR A 258 2.51 -23.07 -11.45
CA THR A 258 2.62 -24.48 -11.80
C THR A 258 4.01 -24.98 -11.44
N PRO A 259 4.16 -26.04 -10.64
CA PRO A 259 5.48 -26.56 -10.29
C PRO A 259 6.25 -27.01 -11.52
N ALA A 260 7.53 -26.70 -11.59
CA ALA A 260 8.42 -27.20 -12.65
C ALA A 260 8.52 -28.74 -12.61
N ASP A 261 8.56 -29.31 -11.42
CA ASP A 261 8.42 -30.75 -11.18
C ASP A 261 6.93 -31.11 -11.12
N GLN A 262 6.44 -31.73 -12.17
CA GLN A 262 5.03 -32.15 -12.29
C GLN A 262 4.61 -33.23 -11.28
N THR A 263 5.52 -33.76 -10.48
CA THR A 263 5.21 -34.70 -9.38
C THR A 263 4.84 -33.95 -8.09
N ARG A 264 4.96 -32.63 -8.06
CA ARG A 264 4.68 -31.78 -6.92
C ARG A 264 3.33 -31.07 -7.07
N TYR A 265 2.69 -30.76 -5.95
CA TYR A 265 1.48 -29.93 -5.92
C TYR A 265 1.83 -28.45 -5.92
N ALA A 266 1.00 -27.63 -6.56
CA ALA A 266 1.15 -26.17 -6.53
C ALA A 266 1.04 -25.60 -5.10
N THR A 267 0.39 -26.34 -4.19
CA THR A 267 0.18 -25.98 -2.78
C THR A 267 1.15 -26.64 -1.81
N ASP A 268 2.13 -27.38 -2.28
CA ASP A 268 3.05 -28.16 -1.43
C ASP A 268 3.93 -27.29 -0.52
N TYR A 269 4.12 -26.01 -0.85
CA TYR A 269 4.82 -25.07 0.01
C TYR A 269 4.19 -24.96 1.40
N LEU A 270 2.86 -25.24 1.53
CA LEU A 270 2.22 -25.18 2.82
C LEU A 270 2.87 -26.17 3.80
N TRP A 271 3.08 -27.42 3.40
CA TRP A 271 3.65 -28.46 4.27
C TRP A 271 5.16 -28.67 4.11
N ASN A 272 5.75 -28.26 2.98
CA ASN A 272 7.18 -28.36 2.73
C ASN A 272 7.97 -27.09 3.06
N GLU A 273 7.29 -25.95 3.32
CA GLU A 273 7.95 -24.69 3.69
C GLU A 273 7.30 -24.10 4.97
N VAL A 274 6.01 -23.75 4.91
CA VAL A 274 5.35 -22.98 6.00
C VAL A 274 5.18 -23.81 7.27
N LEU A 275 4.72 -25.06 7.14
CA LEU A 275 4.47 -25.98 8.24
C LEU A 275 5.68 -26.85 8.63
N LEU A 276 6.88 -26.57 8.08
CA LEU A 276 8.10 -27.14 8.66
C LEU A 276 8.16 -26.81 10.16
N PRO A 277 8.56 -27.74 11.03
CA PRO A 277 8.58 -27.50 12.48
C PRO A 277 9.27 -26.19 12.89
N ASP A 278 10.46 -25.91 12.33
CA ASP A 278 11.20 -24.68 12.61
C ASP A 278 10.45 -23.42 12.20
N ASN A 279 9.83 -23.44 11.01
CA ASN A 279 9.08 -22.29 10.48
C ASN A 279 7.76 -22.10 11.25
N LEU A 280 7.02 -23.16 11.52
CA LEU A 280 5.77 -23.07 12.29
C LEU A 280 6.04 -22.57 13.71
N LEU A 281 7.06 -23.09 14.40
CA LEU A 281 7.45 -22.60 15.71
C LEU A 281 7.87 -21.13 15.68
N THR A 282 8.58 -20.70 14.63
CA THR A 282 8.91 -19.29 14.43
C THR A 282 7.65 -18.44 14.19
N ILE A 283 6.70 -18.94 13.40
CA ILE A 283 5.41 -18.26 13.18
C ILE A 283 4.65 -18.12 14.51
N LEU A 284 4.55 -19.19 15.29
CA LEU A 284 3.87 -19.17 16.59
C LEU A 284 4.60 -18.31 17.64
N GLY A 285 5.93 -18.28 17.59
CA GLY A 285 6.75 -17.51 18.51
C GLY A 285 6.78 -16.01 18.22
N SER A 286 6.85 -15.63 16.93
CA SER A 286 7.24 -14.27 16.53
C SER A 286 6.27 -13.56 15.58
N TYR A 287 5.38 -14.28 14.88
CA TYR A 287 4.47 -13.65 13.93
C TYR A 287 3.04 -13.55 14.46
N VAL A 288 2.48 -14.63 14.97
CA VAL A 288 1.09 -14.63 15.44
C VAL A 288 0.93 -13.68 16.60
N HIS A 289 -0.03 -12.75 16.54
CA HIS A 289 -0.31 -11.82 17.61
C HIS A 289 -1.80 -11.52 17.71
N LEU A 290 -2.24 -11.10 18.90
CA LEU A 290 -3.60 -10.66 19.15
C LEU A 290 -3.69 -9.15 18.94
N GLN A 291 -4.36 -8.72 17.87
CA GLN A 291 -4.70 -7.33 17.64
C GLN A 291 -5.97 -6.98 18.41
N ILE A 292 -5.92 -5.89 19.17
CA ILE A 292 -7.06 -5.37 19.94
C ILE A 292 -7.32 -3.95 19.49
N ASP A 293 -8.45 -3.73 18.82
CA ASP A 293 -8.91 -2.41 18.38
C ASP A 293 -10.00 -1.90 19.34
N GLU A 294 -9.82 -0.71 19.89
CA GLU A 294 -10.89 -0.02 20.61
C GLU A 294 -11.83 0.63 19.61
N LYS A 295 -13.08 0.20 19.61
CA LYS A 295 -14.16 0.75 18.79
C LYS A 295 -15.23 1.36 19.68
N GLU A 296 -15.95 2.30 19.12
CA GLU A 296 -17.07 2.97 19.78
C GLU A 296 -18.34 2.63 19.00
N ASP A 297 -19.39 2.19 19.69
CA ASP A 297 -20.68 1.92 19.07
C ASP A 297 -21.47 3.22 18.81
N TRP A 298 -22.64 3.08 18.21
CA TRP A 298 -23.54 4.20 17.90
C TRP A 298 -24.05 4.99 19.14
N GLN A 299 -23.94 4.39 20.34
CA GLN A 299 -24.27 5.04 21.62
C GLN A 299 -23.07 5.67 22.32
N GLY A 300 -21.89 5.63 21.71
CA GLY A 300 -20.65 6.12 22.30
C GLY A 300 -20.02 5.15 23.30
N LEU A 301 -20.51 3.89 23.40
CA LEU A 301 -19.96 2.89 24.26
C LEU A 301 -18.72 2.25 23.61
N LYS A 302 -17.61 2.33 24.31
CA LYS A 302 -16.35 1.73 23.84
C LYS A 302 -16.39 0.22 24.03
N TYR A 303 -16.09 -0.50 22.95
CA TYR A 303 -15.90 -1.96 22.99
C TYR A 303 -14.58 -2.34 22.34
N LYS A 304 -14.02 -3.47 22.77
CA LYS A 304 -12.79 -4.01 22.20
C LYS A 304 -13.12 -5.08 21.16
N LYS A 305 -12.58 -4.91 19.95
CA LYS A 305 -12.64 -5.91 18.89
C LYS A 305 -11.30 -6.64 18.84
N GLU A 306 -11.34 -7.96 19.01
CA GLU A 306 -10.15 -8.81 18.95
C GLU A 306 -10.03 -9.54 17.61
N ALA A 307 -8.82 -9.63 17.08
CA ALA A 307 -8.47 -10.45 15.93
C ALA A 307 -7.12 -11.13 16.18
N LEU A 308 -7.04 -12.43 15.98
CA LEU A 308 -5.77 -13.13 15.95
C LEU A 308 -5.19 -13.01 14.55
N ILE A 309 -4.04 -12.37 14.43
CA ILE A 309 -3.35 -12.13 13.18
C ILE A 309 -2.35 -13.27 12.95
N PHE A 310 -2.56 -14.00 11.88
CA PHE A 310 -1.61 -14.95 11.31
C PHE A 310 -1.07 -14.35 10.02
N PRO A 311 0.25 -14.41 9.70
CA PRO A 311 0.78 -13.79 8.50
C PRO A 311 0.21 -14.46 7.25
N ARG A 312 -0.10 -13.67 6.22
CA ARG A 312 -0.40 -14.21 4.89
C ARG A 312 0.89 -14.66 4.22
N TYR A 313 0.79 -15.49 3.19
CA TYR A 313 1.97 -16.06 2.55
C TYR A 313 3.01 -14.99 2.15
N HIS A 314 2.60 -13.98 1.40
CA HIS A 314 3.52 -12.92 0.94
C HIS A 314 4.14 -12.10 2.09
N GLN A 315 3.44 -11.96 3.23
CA GLN A 315 3.97 -11.29 4.41
C GLN A 315 5.03 -12.14 5.12
N TRP A 316 4.74 -13.42 5.28
CA TRP A 316 5.67 -14.39 5.84
C TRP A 316 6.90 -14.56 4.94
N ASP A 317 6.70 -14.71 3.63
CA ASP A 317 7.76 -14.91 2.65
C ASP A 317 8.73 -13.72 2.59
N VAL A 318 8.21 -12.49 2.51
CA VAL A 318 9.07 -11.29 2.47
C VAL A 318 9.91 -11.14 3.72
N VAL A 319 9.33 -11.33 4.91
CA VAL A 319 10.09 -11.18 6.16
C VAL A 319 11.19 -12.23 6.27
N ASN A 320 10.89 -13.50 5.93
CA ASN A 320 11.89 -14.57 5.94
C ASN A 320 13.01 -14.35 4.93
N LYS A 321 12.67 -13.88 3.72
CA LYS A 321 13.66 -13.54 2.70
C LYS A 321 14.57 -12.40 3.15
N LEU A 322 14.00 -11.36 3.79
CA LEU A 322 14.76 -10.23 4.31
C LEU A 322 15.69 -10.64 5.46
N VAL A 323 15.21 -11.44 6.40
CA VAL A 323 16.00 -11.95 7.53
C VAL A 323 17.15 -12.84 7.01
N ARG A 324 16.84 -13.74 6.06
CA ARG A 324 17.86 -14.60 5.44
C ARG A 324 18.91 -13.75 4.72
N ALA A 325 18.49 -12.83 3.86
CA ALA A 325 19.41 -11.96 3.14
C ALA A 325 20.28 -11.12 4.10
N ALA A 326 19.70 -10.59 5.18
CA ALA A 326 20.46 -9.87 6.21
C ALA A 326 21.50 -10.75 6.91
N THR A 327 21.20 -12.04 7.10
CA THR A 327 22.13 -13.00 7.72
C THR A 327 23.27 -13.39 6.77
N GLU A 328 22.94 -13.65 5.49
CA GLU A 328 23.89 -14.13 4.48
C GLU A 328 24.78 -13.01 3.92
N GLU A 329 24.20 -11.85 3.67
CA GLU A 329 24.89 -10.73 3.01
C GLU A 329 25.53 -9.75 4.02
N GLY A 330 25.01 -9.69 5.27
CA GLY A 330 25.52 -8.76 6.28
C GLY A 330 24.97 -7.33 6.14
N CYS A 331 25.84 -6.35 6.45
CA CYS A 331 25.48 -4.93 6.37
C CYS A 331 25.97 -4.27 5.08
N GLY A 332 25.34 -3.15 4.72
CA GLY A 332 25.66 -2.35 3.53
C GLY A 332 24.72 -2.55 2.36
N HIS A 333 23.62 -3.28 2.54
CA HIS A 333 22.70 -3.69 1.47
C HIS A 333 21.37 -2.96 1.48
N LYS A 334 20.70 -2.97 0.31
CA LYS A 334 19.43 -2.30 0.06
C LYS A 334 18.41 -3.28 -0.46
N TYR A 335 17.16 -3.12 0.00
CA TYR A 335 16.04 -4.00 -0.35
C TYR A 335 14.80 -3.18 -0.63
N LEU A 336 14.22 -3.33 -1.82
CA LEU A 336 12.95 -2.73 -2.19
C LEU A 336 11.83 -3.75 -2.08
N ILE A 337 10.80 -3.44 -1.31
CA ILE A 337 9.62 -4.26 -1.13
C ILE A 337 8.42 -3.54 -1.76
N GLN A 338 7.97 -4.06 -2.90
CA GLN A 338 6.82 -3.54 -3.62
C GLN A 338 5.57 -4.34 -3.23
N HIS A 339 4.81 -3.83 -2.29
CA HIS A 339 3.55 -4.42 -1.87
C HIS A 339 2.39 -3.46 -2.11
N SER A 340 1.32 -3.91 -2.77
CA SER A 340 0.17 -3.09 -3.13
C SER A 340 -0.44 -2.37 -1.92
N ALA A 341 -1.11 -1.25 -2.16
CA ALA A 341 -1.87 -0.56 -1.12
C ALA A 341 -2.92 -1.52 -0.53
N GLY A 342 -3.01 -1.62 0.81
CA GLY A 342 -3.93 -2.54 1.48
C GLY A 342 -3.42 -3.97 1.66
N SER A 343 -2.22 -4.29 1.23
CA SER A 343 -1.58 -5.60 1.43
C SER A 343 -1.25 -5.94 2.89
N GLY A 344 -1.40 -4.98 3.82
CA GLY A 344 -0.97 -5.15 5.21
C GLY A 344 0.51 -4.86 5.42
N LYS A 345 1.10 -3.91 4.68
CA LYS A 345 2.49 -3.48 4.80
C LYS A 345 2.92 -3.18 6.24
N SER A 346 2.05 -2.53 7.03
CA SER A 346 2.35 -2.18 8.43
C SER A 346 2.71 -3.40 9.27
N ASN A 347 2.01 -4.52 9.08
CA ASN A 347 2.35 -5.77 9.75
C ASN A 347 3.69 -6.33 9.25
N SER A 348 3.94 -6.32 7.92
CA SER A 348 5.22 -6.76 7.36
C SER A 348 6.39 -5.93 7.89
N ILE A 349 6.23 -4.61 7.99
CA ILE A 349 7.21 -3.70 8.59
C ILE A 349 7.44 -4.04 10.07
N ALA A 350 6.36 -4.23 10.84
CA ALA A 350 6.46 -4.57 12.26
C ALA A 350 7.18 -5.91 12.47
N TRP A 351 6.82 -6.96 11.73
CA TRP A 351 7.52 -8.24 11.79
C TRP A 351 8.98 -8.12 11.38
N THR A 352 9.28 -7.39 10.30
CA THR A 352 10.66 -7.14 9.88
C THR A 352 11.46 -6.43 10.97
N ALA A 353 10.89 -5.38 11.59
CA ALA A 353 11.55 -4.63 12.66
C ALA A 353 11.86 -5.52 13.87
N HIS A 354 10.90 -6.31 14.33
CA HIS A 354 11.09 -7.22 15.46
C HIS A 354 12.10 -8.33 15.15
N GLN A 355 12.01 -8.99 14.00
CA GLN A 355 12.94 -10.04 13.59
C GLN A 355 14.37 -9.53 13.42
N LEU A 356 14.56 -8.38 12.76
CA LEU A 356 15.90 -7.80 12.60
C LEU A 356 16.48 -7.29 13.93
N SER A 357 15.63 -6.84 14.87
CA SER A 357 16.09 -6.35 16.17
C SER A 357 16.63 -7.44 17.08
N THR A 358 16.25 -8.70 16.84
CA THR A 358 16.67 -9.89 17.57
C THR A 358 17.60 -10.79 16.75
N LEU A 359 18.08 -10.33 15.60
CA LEU A 359 18.93 -11.12 14.71
C LEU A 359 20.39 -11.14 15.18
N TYR A 360 20.94 -12.32 15.30
CA TYR A 360 22.36 -12.56 15.62
C TYR A 360 23.09 -13.19 14.45
N ALA A 361 24.31 -12.72 14.20
CA ALA A 361 25.22 -13.30 13.23
C ALA A 361 25.86 -14.60 13.75
N ALA A 362 26.47 -15.36 12.86
CA ALA A 362 27.28 -16.52 13.24
C ALA A 362 28.35 -16.08 14.25
N GLY A 363 28.39 -16.75 15.40
CA GLY A 363 29.29 -16.39 16.52
C GLY A 363 28.65 -15.57 17.64
N GLY A 364 27.32 -15.39 17.61
CA GLY A 364 26.54 -14.82 18.72
C GLY A 364 26.65 -13.31 18.89
N GLN A 365 27.16 -12.60 17.88
CA GLN A 365 27.15 -11.14 17.86
C GLN A 365 25.83 -10.64 17.24
N LYS A 366 25.27 -9.59 17.82
CA LYS A 366 24.05 -8.97 17.31
C LYS A 366 24.27 -8.36 15.92
N GLN A 367 23.46 -8.73 14.94
CA GLN A 367 23.59 -8.26 13.55
C GLN A 367 23.32 -6.76 13.45
N PHE A 368 22.29 -6.25 14.15
CA PHE A 368 21.96 -4.84 14.19
C PHE A 368 21.83 -4.36 15.64
N HIS A 369 22.49 -3.27 15.98
CA HIS A 369 22.42 -2.67 17.33
C HIS A 369 21.08 -1.99 17.56
N SER A 370 20.53 -1.36 16.50
CA SER A 370 19.19 -0.79 16.51
C SER A 370 18.56 -0.90 15.12
N VAL A 371 17.25 -1.09 15.10
CA VAL A 371 16.40 -1.02 13.90
C VAL A 371 15.66 0.31 13.94
N ILE A 372 15.82 1.13 12.91
CA ILE A 372 15.24 2.48 12.83
C ILE A 372 14.10 2.43 11.81
N VAL A 373 12.86 2.62 12.29
CA VAL A 373 11.66 2.67 11.46
C VAL A 373 11.36 4.12 11.14
N VAL A 374 11.41 4.47 9.85
CA VAL A 374 11.18 5.82 9.33
C VAL A 374 9.77 5.90 8.75
N THR A 375 8.97 6.81 9.27
CA THR A 375 7.58 7.03 8.83
C THR A 375 7.44 8.41 8.18
N ASP A 376 6.50 8.56 7.24
CA ASP A 376 6.35 9.81 6.48
C ASP A 376 5.75 10.96 7.29
N ARG A 377 4.68 10.72 8.04
CA ARG A 377 3.93 11.78 8.77
C ARG A 377 3.55 11.36 10.18
N THR A 378 3.48 12.36 11.07
CA THR A 378 3.06 12.17 12.47
C THR A 378 1.71 11.47 12.65
N VAL A 379 0.80 11.56 11.68
CA VAL A 379 -0.55 10.98 11.72
C VAL A 379 -0.57 9.50 11.31
N LEU A 380 0.27 9.11 10.34
CA LEU A 380 0.49 7.70 9.96
C LEU A 380 1.40 6.98 10.96
N ASP A 381 2.26 7.77 11.60
CA ASP A 381 3.16 7.38 12.65
C ASP A 381 2.40 6.68 13.81
N ASP A 382 1.27 7.22 14.25
CA ASP A 382 0.47 6.61 15.32
C ASP A 382 -0.02 5.20 14.95
N GLN A 383 -0.48 4.98 13.72
CA GLN A 383 -1.04 3.68 13.29
C GLN A 383 0.04 2.61 13.13
N LEU A 384 1.17 2.94 12.49
CA LEU A 384 2.30 2.02 12.36
C LEU A 384 2.97 1.79 13.72
N GLN A 385 3.13 2.85 14.52
CA GLN A 385 3.61 2.73 15.90
C GLN A 385 2.74 1.81 16.72
N ASP A 386 1.41 1.99 16.70
CA ASP A 386 0.48 1.13 17.41
C ASP A 386 0.58 -0.32 16.95
N THR A 387 0.76 -0.56 15.64
CA THR A 387 0.99 -1.90 15.11
C THR A 387 2.27 -2.51 15.70
N ILE A 388 3.40 -1.80 15.67
CA ILE A 388 4.67 -2.29 16.24
C ILE A 388 4.55 -2.53 17.75
N TYR A 389 3.79 -1.69 18.45
CA TYR A 389 3.56 -1.82 19.90
C TYR A 389 2.58 -2.92 20.30
N GLN A 390 1.70 -3.37 19.41
CA GLN A 390 0.76 -4.46 19.69
C GLN A 390 1.44 -5.84 19.74
N PHE A 391 2.65 -5.93 19.19
CA PHE A 391 3.45 -7.14 19.31
C PHE A 391 3.90 -7.32 20.77
N GLU A 392 3.96 -8.56 21.25
CA GLU A 392 4.53 -8.89 22.54
C GLU A 392 6.03 -8.59 22.57
N HIS A 393 6.43 -7.70 23.40
CA HIS A 393 7.83 -7.37 23.64
C HIS A 393 8.03 -6.92 25.09
N ALA A 394 9.26 -7.07 25.59
CA ALA A 394 9.64 -6.53 26.89
C ALA A 394 9.62 -4.98 26.89
N ASP A 395 9.37 -4.39 28.05
CA ASP A 395 9.45 -2.94 28.20
C ASP A 395 10.85 -2.43 27.82
N GLY A 396 10.88 -1.34 27.06
CA GLY A 396 12.13 -0.75 26.58
C GLY A 396 12.63 -1.25 25.22
N VAL A 397 11.98 -2.24 24.59
CA VAL A 397 12.37 -2.71 23.25
C VAL A 397 12.03 -1.69 22.17
N VAL A 398 10.89 -1.01 22.25
CA VAL A 398 10.44 -0.01 21.28
C VAL A 398 10.49 1.39 21.87
N GLY A 399 11.24 2.28 21.23
CA GLY A 399 11.36 3.71 21.60
C GLY A 399 10.65 4.63 20.64
N ARG A 400 9.86 5.55 21.18
CA ARG A 400 9.19 6.62 20.41
C ARG A 400 9.91 7.93 20.62
N ILE A 401 10.42 8.53 19.55
CA ILE A 401 11.02 9.85 19.60
C ILE A 401 9.97 10.90 19.25
N ASN A 402 9.24 11.39 20.25
CA ASN A 402 8.23 12.43 20.10
C ASN A 402 8.39 13.56 21.13
N ASN A 403 7.65 14.67 20.95
CA ASN A 403 7.69 15.83 21.84
C ASN A 403 6.88 15.63 23.13
N LYS A 404 6.08 14.55 23.24
CA LYS A 404 5.11 14.37 24.34
C LYS A 404 5.67 13.58 25.52
N THR A 405 6.77 12.85 25.34
CA THR A 405 7.34 11.96 26.37
C THR A 405 8.72 12.42 26.81
N GLY A 406 8.91 12.76 28.09
CA GLY A 406 10.19 13.10 28.75
C GLY A 406 10.72 14.50 28.43
N ASP A 407 11.70 14.97 29.20
CA ASP A 407 12.39 16.24 29.04
C ASP A 407 13.51 16.13 27.99
N GLY A 408 13.83 17.25 27.31
CA GLY A 408 14.88 17.33 26.28
C GLY A 408 14.41 17.43 24.84
N SER A 409 15.29 17.84 23.95
CA SER A 409 15.04 17.97 22.50
C SER A 409 14.91 16.59 21.83
N LYS A 410 14.25 16.53 20.68
CA LYS A 410 14.16 15.27 19.89
C LYS A 410 15.55 14.71 19.55
N ALA A 411 16.53 15.59 19.30
CA ALA A 411 17.89 15.18 18.96
C ALA A 411 18.60 14.53 20.15
N GLU A 412 18.44 15.06 21.36
CA GLU A 412 19.00 14.48 22.59
C GLU A 412 18.37 13.13 22.92
N LYS A 413 17.04 13.02 22.84
CA LYS A 413 16.31 11.74 23.02
C LYS A 413 16.76 10.68 22.04
N LEU A 414 16.98 11.09 20.80
CA LEU A 414 17.44 10.21 19.74
C LEU A 414 18.89 9.75 19.99
N ALA A 415 19.78 10.66 20.33
CA ALA A 415 21.16 10.31 20.64
C ALA A 415 21.23 9.33 21.82
N ALA A 416 20.48 9.59 22.88
CA ALA A 416 20.39 8.69 24.03
C ALA A 416 19.82 7.29 23.66
N ALA A 417 18.79 7.23 22.80
CA ALA A 417 18.25 5.96 22.34
C ALA A 417 19.28 5.14 21.54
N LEU A 418 20.05 5.80 20.66
CA LEU A 418 21.11 5.14 19.90
C LEU A 418 22.29 4.70 20.80
N GLU A 419 22.70 5.53 21.74
CA GLU A 419 23.77 5.20 22.68
C GLU A 419 23.40 4.01 23.57
N ASN A 420 22.15 3.95 24.02
CA ASN A 420 21.61 2.84 24.81
C ASN A 420 21.31 1.59 23.97
N SER A 421 21.62 1.58 22.66
CA SER A 421 21.31 0.48 21.72
C SER A 421 19.84 0.04 21.82
N GLN A 422 18.91 0.98 21.85
CA GLN A 422 17.49 0.66 21.87
C GLN A 422 17.12 -0.19 20.64
N PRO A 423 16.54 -1.39 20.81
CA PRO A 423 16.39 -2.34 19.71
C PRO A 423 15.59 -1.80 18.54
N ILE A 424 14.45 -1.11 18.79
CA ILE A 424 13.61 -0.51 17.75
C ILE A 424 13.38 0.97 18.09
N ILE A 425 13.69 1.85 17.15
CA ILE A 425 13.53 3.32 17.26
C ILE A 425 12.61 3.77 16.13
N ILE A 426 11.51 4.44 16.46
CA ILE A 426 10.56 4.96 15.46
C ILE A 426 10.74 6.47 15.35
N VAL A 427 10.98 6.94 14.13
CA VAL A 427 11.22 8.35 13.80
C VAL A 427 10.41 8.77 12.56
N THR A 428 10.11 10.07 12.48
CA THR A 428 9.55 10.63 11.24
C THR A 428 10.65 10.92 10.24
N ILE A 429 10.31 11.01 8.96
CA ILE A 429 11.26 11.32 7.88
C ILE A 429 11.98 12.65 8.12
N GLN A 430 11.34 13.64 8.75
CA GLN A 430 11.96 14.92 9.11
C GLN A 430 13.02 14.76 10.19
N THR A 431 12.90 13.77 11.06
CA THR A 431 13.85 13.49 12.12
C THR A 431 15.01 12.61 11.64
N PHE A 432 14.80 11.86 10.57
CA PHE A 432 15.77 10.88 10.08
C PHE A 432 17.16 11.43 9.73
N PRO A 433 17.36 12.59 9.06
CA PRO A 433 18.69 13.17 8.82
C PRO A 433 19.46 13.44 10.10
N PHE A 434 18.77 13.80 11.19
CA PHE A 434 19.41 14.02 12.50
C PHE A 434 19.89 12.71 13.14
N VAL A 435 19.21 11.58 12.87
CA VAL A 435 19.69 10.23 13.25
C VAL A 435 21.06 9.97 12.67
N LEU A 436 21.20 10.20 11.38
CA LEU A 436 22.45 9.94 10.67
C LEU A 436 23.56 10.89 11.12
N LYS A 437 23.26 12.17 11.35
CA LYS A 437 24.20 13.13 11.90
C LYS A 437 24.65 12.74 13.32
N ALA A 438 23.75 12.22 14.17
CA ALA A 438 24.11 11.71 15.49
C ALA A 438 25.07 10.51 15.39
N ILE A 439 24.80 9.57 14.47
CA ILE A 439 25.70 8.44 14.22
C ILE A 439 27.06 8.93 13.71
N GLU A 440 27.12 9.93 12.84
CA GLU A 440 28.37 10.50 12.31
C GLU A 440 29.22 11.22 13.33
N ASN A 441 28.62 11.91 14.27
CA ASN A 441 29.32 12.71 15.25
C ASN A 441 29.89 11.88 16.40
N SER A 442 29.51 10.62 16.55
CA SER A 442 29.97 9.75 17.63
C SER A 442 30.83 8.61 17.10
N VAL A 443 32.06 8.49 17.60
CA VAL A 443 32.99 7.41 17.21
C VAL A 443 32.42 6.04 17.57
N SER A 444 31.75 5.92 18.72
CA SER A 444 31.16 4.66 19.18
C SER A 444 29.98 4.25 18.31
N LEU A 445 29.15 5.19 17.84
CA LEU A 445 27.99 4.91 17.01
C LEU A 445 28.37 4.57 15.56
N LYS A 446 29.49 5.11 15.04
CA LYS A 446 30.01 4.77 13.70
C LYS A 446 30.39 3.30 13.55
N GLN A 447 30.80 2.67 14.63
CA GLN A 447 31.22 1.26 14.63
C GLN A 447 30.04 0.27 14.73
N ARG A 448 28.84 0.77 15.02
CA ARG A 448 27.65 -0.05 15.18
C ARG A 448 26.91 -0.25 13.87
N GLN A 449 26.17 -1.33 13.78
CA GLN A 449 25.38 -1.70 12.59
C GLN A 449 23.89 -1.37 12.85
N TYR A 450 23.23 -0.87 11.80
CA TYR A 450 21.83 -0.44 11.88
C TYR A 450 21.03 -0.95 10.69
N ALA A 451 19.76 -1.29 10.94
CA ALA A 451 18.76 -1.53 9.91
C ALA A 451 17.80 -0.34 9.83
N ILE A 452 17.57 0.17 8.64
CA ILE A 452 16.65 1.30 8.40
C ILE A 452 15.48 0.77 7.58
N ILE A 453 14.27 0.86 8.14
CA ILE A 453 13.04 0.47 7.47
C ILE A 453 12.26 1.74 7.14
N ALA A 454 12.03 2.00 5.85
CA ALA A 454 11.29 3.17 5.38
C ALA A 454 9.91 2.76 4.86
N ASP A 455 8.86 3.39 5.40
CA ASP A 455 7.48 3.22 4.90
C ASP A 455 7.13 4.38 3.97
N GLU A 456 6.55 4.05 2.81
CA GLU A 456 6.05 5.01 1.81
C GLU A 456 7.10 6.08 1.42
N ALA A 457 8.27 5.64 0.93
CA ALA A 457 9.44 6.48 0.66
C ALA A 457 9.25 7.61 -0.40
N HIS A 458 8.03 7.87 -0.87
CA HIS A 458 7.77 8.74 -2.04
C HIS A 458 6.87 9.96 -1.79
N SER A 459 6.56 10.33 -0.55
CA SER A 459 5.69 11.49 -0.27
C SER A 459 6.43 12.83 -0.37
N SER A 460 5.72 13.93 -0.65
CA SER A 460 6.29 15.27 -0.84
C SER A 460 6.21 16.14 0.42
N GLN A 461 7.23 16.98 0.65
CA GLN A 461 7.36 17.89 1.79
C GLN A 461 7.49 19.35 1.34
N SER A 462 6.78 20.25 2.00
CA SER A 462 6.81 21.70 1.71
C SER A 462 6.96 22.57 2.99
N GLY A 463 7.51 23.75 2.84
CA GLY A 463 7.56 24.78 3.88
C GLY A 463 8.87 24.86 4.69
N SER A 464 8.81 25.41 5.93
CA SER A 464 9.97 25.69 6.79
C SER A 464 10.83 24.45 7.12
N THR A 465 10.21 23.29 7.16
CA THR A 465 10.89 22.01 7.40
C THR A 465 11.81 21.63 6.24
N ALA A 466 11.41 21.94 5.00
CA ALA A 466 12.22 21.68 3.82
C ALA A 466 13.52 22.52 3.83
N ARG A 467 13.47 23.77 4.34
CA ARG A 467 14.65 24.64 4.48
C ARG A 467 15.65 24.07 5.49
N GLN A 468 15.20 23.64 6.66
CA GLN A 468 16.06 23.01 7.66
C GLN A 468 16.68 21.70 7.18
N LEU A 469 15.92 20.90 6.42
CA LEU A 469 16.42 19.67 5.82
C LEU A 469 17.47 19.92 4.73
N LYS A 470 17.29 20.95 3.89
CA LYS A 470 18.29 21.39 2.91
C LYS A 470 19.61 21.79 3.55
N GLU A 471 19.54 22.51 4.67
CA GLU A 471 20.70 22.92 5.44
C GLU A 471 21.45 21.72 6.06
N VAL A 472 20.71 20.77 6.64
CA VAL A 472 21.32 19.55 7.23
C VAL A 472 21.93 18.64 6.17
N LEU A 473 21.34 18.60 4.96
CA LEU A 473 21.78 17.76 3.84
C LEU A 473 22.82 18.45 2.94
N MET A 474 23.25 19.67 3.25
CA MET A 474 24.19 20.48 2.44
C MET A 474 23.78 20.65 0.98
N LEU A 475 22.49 20.78 0.72
CA LEU A 475 21.95 20.99 -0.63
C LEU A 475 21.99 22.51 -0.96
N GLU A 476 23.14 23.02 -1.32
CA GLU A 476 23.39 24.48 -1.50
C GLU A 476 22.74 25.11 -2.75
N ASN A 477 22.24 24.32 -3.71
CA ASN A 477 21.84 24.83 -5.04
C ASN A 477 20.37 24.62 -5.44
N THR A 478 19.47 24.36 -4.54
CA THR A 478 18.04 24.28 -4.83
C THR A 478 17.31 25.53 -4.37
N GLY A 479 16.58 26.20 -5.29
CA GLY A 479 15.81 27.42 -4.99
C GLY A 479 14.83 27.23 -3.80
N ASP A 480 14.50 28.34 -3.15
CA ASP A 480 13.68 28.34 -1.92
C ASP A 480 12.28 27.73 -2.05
N ASP A 481 11.74 27.62 -3.27
CA ASP A 481 10.38 27.17 -3.57
C ASP A 481 10.28 25.68 -4.04
N VAL A 482 11.39 24.92 -4.03
CA VAL A 482 11.35 23.50 -4.46
C VAL A 482 10.90 22.61 -3.32
N GLU A 483 9.76 21.95 -3.51
CA GLU A 483 9.28 20.88 -2.60
C GLU A 483 10.19 19.66 -2.68
N LEU A 484 10.74 19.24 -1.53
CA LEU A 484 11.53 18.01 -1.42
C LEU A 484 10.58 16.84 -1.18
N SER A 485 10.64 15.82 -2.01
CA SER A 485 9.95 14.54 -1.73
C SER A 485 10.71 13.74 -0.66
N SER A 486 10.02 12.79 -0.02
CA SER A 486 10.67 11.86 0.91
C SER A 486 11.76 11.03 0.21
N GLU A 487 11.63 10.76 -1.08
CA GLU A 487 12.67 10.17 -1.93
C GLU A 487 13.88 11.08 -2.06
N ASP A 488 13.69 12.38 -2.28
CA ASP A 488 14.78 13.33 -2.40
C ASP A 488 15.56 13.46 -1.08
N ILE A 489 14.87 13.40 0.06
CA ILE A 489 15.47 13.38 1.39
C ILE A 489 16.28 12.10 1.61
N MET A 490 15.69 10.95 1.27
CA MET A 490 16.37 9.66 1.37
C MET A 490 17.57 9.59 0.43
N ASP A 491 17.42 10.03 -0.82
CA ASP A 491 18.48 10.06 -1.83
C ASP A 491 19.65 10.95 -1.43
N ALA A 492 19.38 12.18 -1.03
CA ALA A 492 20.40 13.10 -0.54
C ALA A 492 21.10 12.55 0.72
N THR A 493 20.34 11.93 1.62
CA THR A 493 20.84 11.30 2.83
C THR A 493 21.73 10.10 2.52
N MET A 494 21.37 9.30 1.52
CA MET A 494 22.15 8.15 1.05
C MET A 494 23.38 8.58 0.22
N ALA A 495 23.25 9.63 -0.60
CA ALA A 495 24.34 10.19 -1.39
C ALA A 495 25.45 10.78 -0.51
N ALA A 496 25.07 11.45 0.59
CA ALA A 496 26.01 11.94 1.58
C ALA A 496 26.82 10.82 2.27
N ARG A 497 26.36 9.56 2.14
CA ARG A 497 26.96 8.38 2.76
C ARG A 497 27.41 7.29 1.78
N ARG A 498 27.75 7.64 0.57
CA ARG A 498 28.40 6.69 -0.36
C ARG A 498 29.66 6.14 0.30
N GLY A 499 29.56 4.86 0.77
CA GLY A 499 30.67 4.12 1.39
C GLY A 499 30.51 3.72 2.85
N SER A 500 29.37 4.01 3.52
CA SER A 500 29.15 3.48 4.88
C SER A 500 28.55 2.07 4.80
N ASN A 501 29.35 1.05 5.07
CA ASN A 501 28.95 -0.37 5.03
C ASN A 501 28.24 -0.83 6.32
N ASN A 502 27.81 0.08 7.20
CA ASN A 502 27.18 -0.26 8.48
C ASN A 502 25.65 -0.08 8.51
N LEU A 503 25.03 0.19 7.35
CA LEU A 503 23.57 0.45 7.26
C LEU A 503 22.95 -0.47 6.22
N ASN A 504 21.87 -1.16 6.60
CA ASN A 504 20.96 -1.79 5.66
C ASN A 504 19.70 -0.93 5.50
N TYR A 505 19.16 -0.87 4.28
CA TYR A 505 17.94 -0.15 3.96
C TYR A 505 16.85 -1.09 3.45
N TYR A 506 15.66 -1.01 4.03
CA TYR A 506 14.47 -1.78 3.67
C TYR A 506 13.35 -0.81 3.34
N ALA A 507 13.11 -0.58 2.04
CA ALA A 507 12.11 0.37 1.56
C ALA A 507 10.80 -0.36 1.20
N PHE A 508 9.72 -0.05 1.89
CA PHE A 508 8.38 -0.58 1.63
C PHE A 508 7.54 0.46 0.88
N THR A 509 7.01 0.11 -0.27
CA THR A 509 6.13 1.00 -1.04
C THR A 509 5.13 0.20 -1.87
N ALA A 510 3.97 0.81 -2.17
CA ALA A 510 3.00 0.24 -3.10
C ALA A 510 3.29 0.64 -4.56
N THR A 511 3.92 1.80 -4.75
CA THR A 511 4.04 2.46 -6.05
C THR A 511 5.45 3.01 -6.22
N PRO A 512 6.47 2.12 -6.41
CA PRO A 512 7.84 2.57 -6.63
C PRO A 512 7.93 3.40 -7.90
N LYS A 513 8.65 4.52 -7.84
CA LYS A 513 9.04 5.28 -9.01
C LYS A 513 10.33 4.71 -9.61
N ALA A 514 10.68 5.12 -10.83
CA ALA A 514 11.94 4.73 -11.45
C ALA A 514 13.15 5.00 -10.54
N LYS A 515 13.18 6.17 -9.90
CA LYS A 515 14.22 6.57 -8.96
C LYS A 515 14.27 5.67 -7.71
N THR A 516 13.13 5.22 -7.21
CA THR A 516 13.04 4.26 -6.07
C THR A 516 13.65 2.91 -6.45
N LEU A 517 13.38 2.44 -7.68
CA LEU A 517 13.97 1.21 -8.21
C LEU A 517 15.49 1.33 -8.38
N GLU A 518 15.99 2.48 -8.83
CA GLU A 518 17.44 2.72 -8.94
C GLU A 518 18.14 2.77 -7.58
N LEU A 519 17.48 3.36 -6.58
CA LEU A 519 18.05 3.52 -5.24
C LEU A 519 18.06 2.25 -4.42
N PHE A 520 16.98 1.48 -4.46
CA PHE A 520 16.72 0.34 -3.57
C PHE A 520 16.57 -0.99 -4.30
N GLY A 521 16.35 -0.98 -5.62
CA GLY A 521 16.24 -2.17 -6.43
C GLY A 521 17.58 -2.87 -6.58
N ARG A 522 17.53 -4.16 -6.93
CA ARG A 522 18.70 -5.00 -7.16
C ARG A 522 18.73 -5.49 -8.60
N LEU A 523 19.91 -5.53 -9.16
CA LEU A 523 20.13 -6.16 -10.46
C LEU A 523 19.93 -7.68 -10.34
N PRO A 524 19.17 -8.31 -11.24
CA PRO A 524 19.03 -9.77 -11.29
C PRO A 524 20.38 -10.46 -11.42
N ASN A 525 21.29 -9.92 -12.23
CA ASN A 525 22.67 -10.33 -12.31
C ASN A 525 23.60 -9.23 -11.75
N PRO A 526 24.09 -9.35 -10.50
CA PRO A 526 24.95 -8.34 -9.90
C PRO A 526 26.29 -8.15 -10.59
N ASP A 527 26.77 -9.16 -11.31
CA ASP A 527 28.08 -9.16 -11.99
C ASP A 527 28.05 -8.40 -13.32
N GLU A 528 26.87 -8.06 -13.82
CA GLU A 528 26.68 -7.30 -15.04
C GLU A 528 26.15 -5.89 -14.75
N PRO A 529 26.58 -4.88 -15.51
CA PRO A 529 26.03 -3.53 -15.37
C PRO A 529 24.54 -3.51 -15.70
N ALA A 530 23.85 -2.49 -15.21
CA ALA A 530 22.46 -2.25 -15.55
C ALA A 530 22.29 -2.13 -17.07
N SER A 531 21.34 -2.87 -17.63
CA SER A 531 21.05 -2.95 -19.07
C SER A 531 19.56 -3.20 -19.30
N LYS A 532 19.10 -3.25 -20.55
CA LYS A 532 17.70 -3.60 -20.89
C LYS A 532 17.24 -4.93 -20.28
N THR A 533 18.15 -5.91 -20.22
CA THR A 533 17.90 -7.26 -19.72
C THR A 533 18.31 -7.43 -18.25
N ASN A 534 19.07 -6.49 -17.69
CA ASN A 534 19.54 -6.50 -16.30
C ASN A 534 19.14 -5.20 -15.59
N ARG A 535 17.84 -5.00 -15.39
CA ARG A 535 17.31 -3.80 -14.74
C ARG A 535 17.15 -3.98 -13.25
N PRO A 536 17.30 -2.92 -12.43
CA PRO A 536 16.99 -2.98 -11.02
C PRO A 536 15.53 -3.40 -10.80
N GLN A 537 15.33 -4.44 -10.00
CA GLN A 537 14.03 -4.99 -9.66
C GLN A 537 13.79 -4.92 -8.16
N ALA A 538 12.52 -4.95 -7.75
CA ALA A 538 12.18 -5.08 -6.36
C ALA A 538 12.62 -6.45 -5.82
N PHE A 539 13.13 -6.46 -4.59
CA PHE A 539 13.53 -7.68 -3.89
C PHE A 539 12.35 -8.63 -3.65
N HIS A 540 11.17 -8.07 -3.40
CA HIS A 540 9.94 -8.82 -3.22
C HIS A 540 8.75 -8.03 -3.75
N VAL A 541 7.83 -8.71 -4.45
CA VAL A 541 6.63 -8.11 -5.06
C VAL A 541 5.37 -8.83 -4.60
N TYR A 542 4.38 -8.06 -4.17
CA TYR A 542 2.98 -8.47 -4.08
C TYR A 542 2.16 -7.46 -4.88
N SER A 543 1.78 -7.85 -6.10
CA SER A 543 1.23 -6.95 -7.12
C SER A 543 -0.19 -6.47 -6.75
N MET A 544 -0.61 -5.36 -7.35
CA MET A 544 -2.00 -4.88 -7.25
C MET A 544 -2.96 -5.88 -7.93
N ARG A 545 -2.56 -6.47 -9.04
CA ARG A 545 -3.32 -7.50 -9.76
C ARG A 545 -3.62 -8.69 -8.86
N GLN A 546 -2.60 -9.28 -8.25
CA GLN A 546 -2.78 -10.40 -7.31
C GLN A 546 -3.73 -10.01 -6.17
N ALA A 547 -3.56 -8.84 -5.59
CA ALA A 547 -4.39 -8.37 -4.50
C ALA A 547 -5.88 -8.17 -4.90
N ILE A 548 -6.16 -7.72 -6.13
CA ILE A 548 -7.52 -7.59 -6.67
C ILE A 548 -8.11 -8.96 -6.98
N GLU A 549 -7.37 -9.82 -7.67
CA GLU A 549 -7.83 -11.14 -8.08
C GLU A 549 -8.05 -12.09 -6.89
N GLU A 550 -7.28 -11.92 -5.81
CA GLU A 550 -7.49 -12.62 -4.53
C GLU A 550 -8.66 -12.04 -3.72
N GLY A 551 -9.27 -10.96 -4.19
CA GLY A 551 -10.37 -10.28 -3.51
C GLY A 551 -9.93 -9.60 -2.22
N PHE A 552 -8.64 -9.28 -2.10
CA PHE A 552 -8.06 -8.64 -0.91
C PHE A 552 -8.18 -7.12 -0.95
N ILE A 553 -8.17 -6.55 -2.15
CA ILE A 553 -8.53 -5.17 -2.44
C ILE A 553 -9.52 -5.14 -3.59
N LEU A 554 -10.25 -4.04 -3.71
CA LEU A 554 -11.23 -3.87 -4.77
C LEU A 554 -10.61 -3.20 -6.00
N ASP A 555 -11.10 -3.57 -7.19
CA ASP A 555 -10.85 -2.80 -8.40
C ASP A 555 -11.66 -1.50 -8.34
N VAL A 556 -10.96 -0.41 -8.06
CA VAL A 556 -11.57 0.91 -7.83
C VAL A 556 -12.09 1.56 -9.11
N LEU A 557 -11.60 1.12 -10.28
CA LEU A 557 -11.95 1.71 -11.56
C LEU A 557 -13.22 1.09 -12.18
N LYS A 558 -13.84 0.12 -11.53
CA LYS A 558 -15.00 -0.60 -12.04
C LYS A 558 -16.20 0.30 -12.37
N ASN A 559 -16.45 1.33 -11.55
CA ASN A 559 -17.56 2.29 -11.73
C ASN A 559 -16.98 3.71 -11.80
N TYR A 560 -16.38 4.03 -12.94
CA TYR A 560 -15.77 5.33 -13.19
C TYR A 560 -16.64 6.19 -14.11
N VAL A 561 -16.97 7.39 -13.66
CA VAL A 561 -17.86 8.33 -14.37
C VAL A 561 -17.14 9.66 -14.52
N THR A 562 -17.08 10.19 -15.76
CA THR A 562 -16.51 11.51 -16.03
C THR A 562 -17.58 12.56 -16.28
N TYR A 563 -17.31 13.78 -15.80
CA TYR A 563 -18.09 14.98 -16.04
C TYR A 563 -17.23 16.05 -16.71
N GLN A 564 -17.76 16.71 -17.71
CA GLN A 564 -17.07 17.82 -18.36
C GLN A 564 -17.79 19.14 -18.09
N VAL A 565 -16.99 20.16 -17.77
CA VAL A 565 -17.48 21.53 -17.56
C VAL A 565 -17.26 22.34 -18.85
N ALA A 566 -18.35 22.82 -19.43
CA ALA A 566 -18.32 23.79 -20.51
C ALA A 566 -18.76 25.15 -19.99
N TYR A 567 -17.98 26.19 -20.25
CA TYR A 567 -18.29 27.54 -19.78
C TYR A 567 -17.91 28.60 -20.84
N LYS A 568 -18.55 29.75 -20.74
CA LYS A 568 -18.21 30.93 -21.52
C LYS A 568 -18.04 32.11 -20.58
N LEU A 569 -16.87 32.73 -20.65
CA LEU A 569 -16.53 33.94 -19.92
C LEU A 569 -16.73 35.14 -20.79
N VAL A 570 -17.27 36.21 -20.26
CA VAL A 570 -17.46 37.51 -20.95
C VAL A 570 -16.92 38.59 -20.02
N GLN A 571 -16.08 39.46 -20.57
CA GLN A 571 -15.59 40.62 -19.86
C GLN A 571 -16.64 41.76 -19.92
N ARG A 572 -17.02 42.32 -18.78
CA ARG A 572 -17.88 43.50 -18.67
C ARG A 572 -17.02 44.73 -18.76
N GLN A 573 -17.01 45.35 -19.91
CA GLN A 573 -16.41 46.66 -20.24
C GLN A 573 -14.94 46.85 -19.87
N THR A 574 -14.09 47.03 -20.86
CA THR A 574 -12.97 48.00 -20.80
C THR A 574 -12.48 48.35 -22.21
N ASP A 575 -12.13 49.58 -22.40
CA ASP A 575 -11.59 50.19 -23.62
C ASP A 575 -10.09 49.87 -23.82
N ALA A 576 -9.61 48.71 -23.51
CA ALA A 576 -8.25 48.33 -23.81
C ALA A 576 -8.13 46.83 -24.05
N ASP A 577 -7.97 46.46 -25.34
CA ASP A 577 -7.45 45.13 -25.72
C ASP A 577 -6.02 44.99 -25.22
N LYS A 578 -5.85 44.46 -23.99
CA LYS A 578 -4.55 44.02 -23.49
C LYS A 578 -4.34 42.59 -23.91
N GLU A 579 -3.38 42.31 -24.73
CA GLU A 579 -2.92 40.97 -25.05
C GLU A 579 -2.11 40.40 -23.86
N VAL A 580 -2.56 39.29 -23.31
CA VAL A 580 -1.96 38.62 -22.15
C VAL A 580 -1.41 37.26 -22.59
N ASP A 581 -0.33 36.78 -21.96
CA ASP A 581 0.19 35.43 -22.20
C ASP A 581 -0.94 34.39 -22.10
N SER A 582 -1.30 33.81 -23.25
CA SER A 582 -2.48 32.96 -23.40
C SER A 582 -2.47 31.77 -22.47
N LYS A 583 -1.32 31.25 -22.07
CA LYS A 583 -1.17 30.09 -21.21
C LYS A 583 -1.33 30.41 -19.72
N LYS A 584 -0.73 31.51 -19.26
CA LYS A 584 -0.88 32.01 -17.89
C LYS A 584 -2.29 32.53 -17.64
N ALA A 585 -2.84 33.27 -18.63
CA ALA A 585 -4.22 33.76 -18.59
C ALA A 585 -5.21 32.61 -18.53
N LYS A 586 -5.04 31.56 -19.33
CA LYS A 586 -5.89 30.35 -19.31
C LYS A 586 -5.80 29.61 -18.00
N THR A 587 -4.62 29.52 -17.39
CA THR A 587 -4.44 28.89 -16.07
C THR A 587 -5.16 29.68 -14.98
N ARG A 588 -5.01 31.02 -14.94
CA ARG A 588 -5.70 31.89 -13.96
C ARG A 588 -7.21 31.89 -14.17
N LEU A 589 -7.70 31.95 -15.41
CA LEU A 589 -9.12 31.86 -15.74
C LEU A 589 -9.69 30.48 -15.34
N ASN A 590 -8.97 29.41 -15.57
CA ASN A 590 -9.40 28.08 -15.12
C ASN A 590 -9.46 27.97 -13.58
N GLN A 591 -8.51 28.58 -12.86
CA GLN A 591 -8.54 28.66 -11.40
C GLN A 591 -9.72 29.49 -10.91
N TRP A 592 -9.97 30.63 -11.57
CA TRP A 592 -11.10 31.50 -11.27
C TRP A 592 -12.44 30.76 -11.47
N VAL A 593 -12.63 30.04 -12.59
CA VAL A 593 -13.84 29.25 -12.85
C VAL A 593 -14.00 28.14 -11.83
N ARG A 594 -12.91 27.45 -11.46
CA ARG A 594 -12.97 26.39 -10.43
C ARG A 594 -13.42 26.91 -9.08
N LEU A 595 -12.93 28.10 -8.68
CA LEU A 595 -13.34 28.73 -7.42
C LEU A 595 -14.73 29.38 -7.49
N HIS A 596 -15.33 29.55 -8.66
CA HIS A 596 -16.59 30.25 -8.81
C HIS A 596 -17.74 29.51 -8.12
N ASP A 597 -18.51 30.21 -7.28
CA ASP A 597 -19.56 29.63 -6.44
C ASP A 597 -20.60 28.81 -7.21
N HIS A 598 -20.97 29.30 -8.43
CA HIS A 598 -21.93 28.59 -9.26
C HIS A 598 -21.39 27.24 -9.74
N ASN A 599 -20.12 27.18 -10.14
CA ASN A 599 -19.45 25.92 -10.55
C ASN A 599 -19.43 24.91 -9.39
N ILE A 600 -19.01 25.36 -8.22
CA ILE A 600 -18.94 24.53 -7.01
C ILE A 600 -20.35 24.07 -6.61
N ALA A 601 -21.35 24.97 -6.60
CA ALA A 601 -22.72 24.63 -6.25
C ALA A 601 -23.31 23.55 -7.17
N GLN A 602 -23.05 23.61 -8.49
CA GLN A 602 -23.52 22.57 -9.43
C GLN A 602 -22.83 21.22 -9.20
N LYS A 603 -21.53 21.21 -8.94
CA LYS A 603 -20.81 19.98 -8.60
C LYS A 603 -21.28 19.41 -7.26
N VAL A 604 -21.46 20.25 -6.24
CA VAL A 604 -22.01 19.84 -4.93
C VAL A 604 -23.38 19.20 -5.09
N LYS A 605 -24.26 19.77 -5.91
CA LYS A 605 -25.56 19.17 -6.22
C LYS A 605 -25.41 17.75 -6.78
N VAL A 606 -24.55 17.57 -7.79
CA VAL A 606 -24.29 16.24 -8.38
C VAL A 606 -23.75 15.28 -7.33
N ILE A 607 -22.79 15.72 -6.52
CA ILE A 607 -22.15 14.90 -5.48
C ILE A 607 -23.16 14.48 -4.41
N VAL A 608 -23.94 15.41 -3.87
CA VAL A 608 -24.89 15.12 -2.80
C VAL A 608 -26.02 14.22 -3.30
N GLU A 609 -26.56 14.50 -4.48
CA GLU A 609 -27.60 13.65 -5.06
C GLU A 609 -27.09 12.25 -5.41
N HIS A 610 -25.88 12.13 -5.98
CA HIS A 610 -25.27 10.82 -6.21
C HIS A 610 -25.03 10.08 -4.89
N TYR A 611 -24.45 10.75 -3.89
CA TYR A 611 -24.22 10.13 -2.59
C TYR A 611 -25.54 9.60 -1.98
N LYS A 612 -26.57 10.43 -1.94
CA LYS A 612 -27.89 10.11 -1.39
C LYS A 612 -28.54 8.92 -2.11
N ASN A 613 -28.50 8.90 -3.44
CA ASN A 613 -29.25 7.93 -4.24
C ASN A 613 -28.50 6.59 -4.42
N HIS A 614 -27.16 6.60 -4.45
CA HIS A 614 -26.35 5.43 -4.82
C HIS A 614 -25.42 4.93 -3.70
N VAL A 615 -25.04 5.78 -2.75
CA VAL A 615 -23.98 5.45 -1.79
C VAL A 615 -24.52 5.34 -0.35
N MET A 616 -25.38 6.26 0.06
CA MET A 616 -25.80 6.41 1.45
C MET A 616 -26.35 5.13 2.09
N ASN A 617 -27.07 4.32 1.32
CA ASN A 617 -27.70 3.07 1.81
C ASN A 617 -26.76 1.85 1.78
N LEU A 618 -25.58 1.98 1.20
CA LEU A 618 -24.60 0.89 1.18
C LEU A 618 -24.06 0.64 2.60
N LEU A 619 -23.54 -0.55 2.83
CA LEU A 619 -23.01 -0.97 4.12
C LEU A 619 -24.00 -0.75 5.28
N SER A 620 -25.28 -1.01 5.04
CA SER A 620 -26.37 -0.78 6.00
C SER A 620 -26.46 0.69 6.48
N GLY A 621 -26.15 1.63 5.59
CA GLY A 621 -26.17 3.08 5.87
C GLY A 621 -24.88 3.66 6.44
N GLN A 622 -23.80 2.87 6.51
CA GLN A 622 -22.50 3.31 7.05
C GLN A 622 -21.49 3.74 5.97
N ALA A 623 -21.87 3.72 4.71
CA ALA A 623 -20.98 4.09 3.62
C ALA A 623 -20.53 5.55 3.70
N LYS A 624 -19.24 5.76 3.43
CA LYS A 624 -18.58 7.06 3.46
C LYS A 624 -18.18 7.50 2.05
N ALA A 625 -18.02 8.81 1.88
CA ALA A 625 -17.51 9.38 0.64
C ALA A 625 -16.42 10.43 0.89
N MET A 626 -15.56 10.63 -0.09
CA MET A 626 -14.51 11.64 -0.07
C MET A 626 -14.59 12.52 -1.29
N VAL A 627 -14.43 13.83 -1.12
CA VAL A 627 -14.31 14.81 -2.20
C VAL A 627 -12.90 15.34 -2.20
N VAL A 628 -12.18 15.14 -3.31
CA VAL A 628 -10.78 15.54 -3.47
C VAL A 628 -10.74 16.83 -4.28
N THR A 629 -10.24 17.92 -3.69
CA THR A 629 -10.15 19.24 -4.29
C THR A 629 -8.72 19.64 -4.59
N SER A 630 -8.52 20.54 -5.56
CA SER A 630 -7.18 20.99 -5.98
C SER A 630 -6.53 21.95 -4.97
N SER A 631 -7.32 22.68 -4.19
CA SER A 631 -6.80 23.69 -3.28
C SER A 631 -7.60 23.80 -1.98
N ARG A 632 -6.95 24.38 -0.96
CA ARG A 632 -7.60 24.67 0.33
C ARG A 632 -8.78 25.64 0.18
N LYS A 633 -8.66 26.63 -0.71
CA LYS A 633 -9.76 27.58 -1.01
C LYS A 633 -10.96 26.85 -1.61
N GLU A 634 -10.71 25.93 -2.54
CA GLU A 634 -11.80 25.10 -3.08
C GLU A 634 -12.46 24.26 -1.98
N ALA A 635 -11.68 23.59 -1.11
CA ALA A 635 -12.23 22.77 -0.03
C ALA A 635 -13.14 23.58 0.91
N VAL A 636 -12.74 24.81 1.27
CA VAL A 636 -13.56 25.73 2.07
C VAL A 636 -14.88 26.05 1.35
N ARG A 637 -14.84 26.42 0.07
CA ARG A 637 -16.04 26.73 -0.71
C ARG A 637 -16.94 25.52 -0.92
N TYR A 638 -16.35 24.34 -1.15
CA TYR A 638 -17.11 23.09 -1.19
C TYR A 638 -17.87 22.88 0.13
N LYS A 639 -17.23 23.09 1.29
CA LYS A 639 -17.88 22.92 2.60
C LYS A 639 -19.05 23.89 2.77
N LEU A 640 -18.84 25.17 2.45
CA LEU A 640 -19.91 26.18 2.54
C LEU A 640 -21.09 25.85 1.60
N ALA A 641 -20.80 25.42 0.39
CA ALA A 641 -21.83 25.03 -0.58
C ALA A 641 -22.57 23.74 -0.17
N PHE A 642 -21.84 22.77 0.40
CA PHE A 642 -22.44 21.54 0.96
C PHE A 642 -23.40 21.84 2.08
N ASP A 643 -22.98 22.64 3.08
CA ASP A 643 -23.82 22.99 4.23
C ASP A 643 -25.08 23.73 3.77
N LYS A 644 -24.93 24.67 2.84
CA LYS A 644 -26.06 25.39 2.25
C LYS A 644 -27.01 24.43 1.55
N TYR A 645 -26.52 23.56 0.66
CA TYR A 645 -27.34 22.63 -0.12
C TYR A 645 -28.10 21.63 0.77
N ILE A 646 -27.42 21.10 1.80
CA ILE A 646 -28.02 20.17 2.75
C ILE A 646 -29.17 20.83 3.53
N VAL A 647 -28.97 22.08 3.97
CA VAL A 647 -30.01 22.84 4.70
C VAL A 647 -31.18 23.15 3.79
N GLU A 648 -30.95 23.68 2.58
CA GLU A 648 -31.98 24.03 1.61
C GLU A 648 -32.85 22.83 1.19
N ASN A 649 -32.28 21.62 1.14
CA ASN A 649 -33.02 20.41 0.78
C ASN A 649 -33.48 19.57 1.98
N ASN A 650 -33.22 20.02 3.20
CA ASN A 650 -33.60 19.34 4.45
C ASN A 650 -33.02 17.90 4.55
N TYR A 651 -31.77 17.70 4.16
CA TYR A 651 -31.10 16.40 4.21
C TYR A 651 -30.43 16.16 5.57
N GLN A 652 -31.21 15.80 6.58
CA GLN A 652 -30.75 15.65 7.97
C GLN A 652 -29.75 14.53 8.22
N LYS A 653 -29.65 13.55 7.31
CA LYS A 653 -28.76 12.37 7.45
C LYS A 653 -27.43 12.51 6.72
N ILE A 654 -27.15 13.65 6.10
CA ILE A 654 -25.92 13.90 5.37
C ILE A 654 -25.19 15.05 6.03
N SER A 655 -23.97 14.78 6.48
CA SER A 655 -23.10 15.79 7.10
C SER A 655 -21.71 15.69 6.49
N ALA A 656 -21.10 16.84 6.21
CA ALA A 656 -19.77 16.90 5.63
C ALA A 656 -18.76 17.51 6.62
N MET A 657 -17.53 16.98 6.64
CA MET A 657 -16.40 17.61 7.28
C MET A 657 -15.36 18.05 6.24
N VAL A 658 -14.54 19.04 6.57
CA VAL A 658 -13.45 19.50 5.71
C VAL A 658 -12.10 19.32 6.38
N ALA A 659 -11.10 18.84 5.62
CA ALA A 659 -9.75 18.57 6.10
C ALA A 659 -8.72 19.27 5.23
N PHE A 660 -7.96 20.21 5.83
CA PHE A 660 -6.83 20.89 5.23
C PHE A 660 -5.86 21.37 6.30
N SER A 661 -4.64 21.75 5.95
CA SER A 661 -3.65 22.25 6.90
C SER A 661 -3.50 23.76 6.80
N GLY A 662 -3.31 24.43 7.93
CA GLY A 662 -3.07 25.88 8.02
C GLY A 662 -4.34 26.71 7.91
N GLU A 663 -4.19 28.00 7.62
CA GLU A 663 -5.27 28.97 7.48
C GLU A 663 -5.55 29.29 6.01
N VAL A 664 -6.79 29.65 5.70
CA VAL A 664 -7.25 30.07 4.37
C VAL A 664 -7.89 31.46 4.48
N GLU A 665 -7.46 32.37 3.63
CA GLU A 665 -8.02 33.72 3.46
C GLU A 665 -8.36 33.93 1.99
N PHE A 666 -9.49 34.58 1.72
CA PHE A 666 -9.89 34.98 0.39
C PHE A 666 -9.48 36.42 0.10
N THR A 667 -9.13 36.69 -1.13
CA THR A 667 -8.71 38.00 -1.64
C THR A 667 -9.75 38.58 -2.60
N GLU A 668 -9.65 39.86 -2.93
CA GLU A 668 -10.53 40.52 -3.91
C GLU A 668 -10.45 39.90 -5.31
N ASN A 669 -9.34 39.25 -5.63
CA ASN A 669 -9.13 38.56 -6.90
C ASN A 669 -9.83 37.20 -6.98
N ASP A 670 -10.33 36.66 -5.85
CA ASP A 670 -11.09 35.42 -5.86
C ASP A 670 -12.55 35.70 -6.27
N PRO A 671 -13.17 34.88 -7.14
CA PRO A 671 -14.54 35.12 -7.61
C PRO A 671 -15.54 35.12 -6.44
N ASN A 672 -16.46 36.06 -6.43
CA ASN A 672 -17.55 36.15 -5.43
C ASN A 672 -17.08 36.10 -3.96
N SER A 673 -15.90 36.66 -3.67
CA SER A 673 -15.27 36.58 -2.36
C SER A 673 -15.78 37.62 -1.35
N SER A 674 -16.62 38.58 -1.73
CA SER A 674 -17.04 39.71 -0.89
C SER A 674 -17.58 39.32 0.49
N ALA A 675 -18.29 38.19 0.60
CA ALA A 675 -18.77 37.65 1.87
C ALA A 675 -17.70 36.98 2.72
N GLN A 676 -16.57 36.56 2.14
CA GLN A 676 -15.48 35.86 2.82
C GLN A 676 -14.24 36.74 3.07
N LEU A 677 -14.19 37.96 2.53
CA LEU A 677 -13.09 38.89 2.72
C LEU A 677 -12.87 39.18 4.21
N GLY A 678 -11.61 39.12 4.64
CA GLY A 678 -11.22 39.36 6.02
C GLY A 678 -11.55 38.22 7.00
N GLN A 679 -12.16 37.12 6.52
CA GLN A 679 -12.42 35.96 7.37
C GLN A 679 -11.26 34.96 7.25
N LYS A 680 -10.85 34.38 8.38
CA LYS A 680 -9.87 33.31 8.47
C LYS A 680 -10.57 31.98 8.64
N PHE A 681 -10.38 31.09 7.69
CA PHE A 681 -10.93 29.75 7.72
C PHE A 681 -9.85 28.76 8.19
N THR A 682 -10.17 28.03 9.24
CA THR A 682 -9.32 26.96 9.78
C THR A 682 -10.12 25.66 9.84
N GLU A 683 -9.42 24.54 9.88
CA GLU A 683 -10.07 23.23 10.03
C GLU A 683 -10.99 23.17 11.26
N SER A 684 -10.61 23.83 12.36
CA SER A 684 -11.37 23.84 13.61
C SER A 684 -12.67 24.65 13.49
N ASN A 685 -12.62 25.86 12.90
CA ASN A 685 -13.83 26.69 12.79
C ASN A 685 -14.80 26.22 11.70
N MET A 686 -14.31 25.47 10.72
CA MET A 686 -15.12 24.87 9.66
C MET A 686 -15.80 23.56 10.09
N ASN A 687 -15.35 22.94 11.18
CA ASN A 687 -15.92 21.69 11.72
C ASN A 687 -16.28 21.83 13.21
N PRO A 688 -17.22 22.71 13.56
CA PRO A 688 -17.58 22.97 14.98
C PRO A 688 -18.13 21.73 15.70
N GLY A 689 -18.71 20.78 14.95
CA GLY A 689 -19.23 19.52 15.50
C GLY A 689 -18.16 18.55 15.98
N LEU A 690 -16.87 18.74 15.62
CA LEU A 690 -15.79 17.88 16.09
C LEU A 690 -15.53 18.00 17.59
N LYS A 691 -15.71 19.18 18.19
CA LYS A 691 -15.51 19.44 19.63
C LYS A 691 -14.17 18.90 20.16
N GLY A 692 -13.11 19.03 19.36
CA GLY A 692 -11.75 18.54 19.70
C GLY A 692 -11.51 17.03 19.49
N ARG A 693 -12.48 16.28 18.96
CA ARG A 693 -12.28 14.86 18.60
C ARG A 693 -11.32 14.71 17.41
N ASP A 694 -10.60 13.60 17.35
CA ASP A 694 -9.80 13.23 16.17
C ASP A 694 -10.72 13.07 14.96
N MET A 695 -10.34 13.70 13.83
CA MET A 695 -11.15 13.71 12.60
C MET A 695 -11.38 12.32 12.02
N ARG A 696 -10.40 11.40 12.13
CA ARG A 696 -10.53 10.03 11.61
C ARG A 696 -11.55 9.25 12.40
N LYS A 697 -11.53 9.38 13.74
CA LYS A 697 -12.52 8.75 14.64
C LYS A 697 -13.91 9.34 14.43
N ALA A 698 -13.99 10.66 14.26
CA ALA A 698 -15.26 11.31 13.98
C ALA A 698 -15.83 10.92 12.60
N PHE A 699 -14.98 10.71 11.59
CA PHE A 699 -15.42 10.25 10.29
C PHE A 699 -15.82 8.78 10.26
N ASP A 700 -15.26 7.94 11.12
CA ASP A 700 -15.69 6.54 11.26
C ASP A 700 -17.04 6.38 11.96
N SER A 701 -17.46 7.39 12.77
CA SER A 701 -18.78 7.44 13.41
C SER A 701 -19.88 7.86 12.43
N ASP A 702 -21.14 7.80 12.85
CA ASP A 702 -22.29 8.18 12.02
C ASP A 702 -22.50 9.70 11.91
N ASP A 703 -21.66 10.52 12.58
CA ASP A 703 -21.79 11.97 12.58
C ASP A 703 -21.47 12.62 11.23
N TYR A 704 -20.55 12.03 10.46
CA TYR A 704 -20.11 12.57 9.18
C TYR A 704 -20.11 11.51 8.10
N GLN A 705 -20.70 11.80 6.95
CA GLN A 705 -20.83 10.90 5.82
C GLN A 705 -19.86 11.24 4.70
N VAL A 706 -19.52 12.52 4.55
CA VAL A 706 -18.65 13.01 3.46
C VAL A 706 -17.46 13.78 4.03
N MET A 707 -16.26 13.50 3.53
CA MET A 707 -15.04 14.23 3.87
C MET A 707 -14.54 15.01 2.66
N LEU A 708 -14.39 16.32 2.79
CA LEU A 708 -13.84 17.23 1.79
C LEU A 708 -12.36 17.44 2.08
N VAL A 709 -11.46 17.12 1.13
CA VAL A 709 -10.02 17.14 1.39
C VAL A 709 -9.27 17.99 0.38
N ALA A 710 -8.24 18.71 0.87
CA ALA A 710 -7.25 19.38 0.04
C ALA A 710 -5.85 18.93 0.51
N ASN A 711 -5.23 18.03 -0.22
CA ASN A 711 -3.93 17.38 0.05
C ASN A 711 -3.87 16.53 1.34
N LYS A 712 -4.58 16.91 2.40
CA LYS A 712 -4.66 16.15 3.65
C LYS A 712 -5.53 14.89 3.43
N PHE A 713 -5.10 13.73 3.95
CA PHE A 713 -5.79 12.44 3.83
C PHE A 713 -5.88 11.84 2.40
N GLN A 714 -5.33 12.47 1.39
CA GLN A 714 -5.20 11.85 0.06
C GLN A 714 -4.21 10.69 0.07
N THR A 715 -3.20 10.75 0.94
CA THR A 715 -2.27 9.65 1.21
C THR A 715 -2.34 9.26 2.68
N GLY A 716 -2.12 7.96 2.98
CA GLY A 716 -2.02 7.48 4.36
C GLY A 716 -3.30 7.47 5.20
N PHE A 717 -4.46 7.64 4.61
CA PHE A 717 -5.76 7.54 5.28
C PHE A 717 -6.39 6.18 5.00
N ASP A 718 -6.72 5.44 6.06
CA ASP A 718 -7.36 4.13 5.97
C ASP A 718 -8.80 4.21 6.51
N GLN A 719 -9.78 4.11 5.59
CA GLN A 719 -11.20 4.08 5.91
C GLN A 719 -11.90 3.00 5.06
N PRO A 720 -12.09 1.80 5.62
CA PRO A 720 -12.72 0.69 4.88
C PRO A 720 -14.15 0.98 4.39
N LYS A 721 -14.90 1.83 5.09
CA LYS A 721 -16.28 2.21 4.71
C LYS A 721 -16.34 3.22 3.57
N LEU A 722 -15.21 3.68 3.04
CA LEU A 722 -15.17 4.64 1.93
C LEU A 722 -15.61 3.95 0.63
N CYS A 723 -16.81 4.27 0.15
CA CYS A 723 -17.44 3.67 -1.03
C CYS A 723 -17.46 4.59 -2.24
N ALA A 724 -17.31 5.90 -2.07
CA ALA A 724 -17.31 6.84 -3.18
C ALA A 724 -16.18 7.88 -3.07
N MET A 725 -15.65 8.28 -4.22
CA MET A 725 -14.70 9.38 -4.35
C MET A 725 -15.13 10.32 -5.46
N TYR A 726 -15.15 11.60 -5.16
CA TYR A 726 -15.50 12.68 -6.07
C TYR A 726 -14.25 13.50 -6.32
N VAL A 727 -13.74 13.48 -7.55
CA VAL A 727 -12.44 14.05 -7.90
C VAL A 727 -12.61 15.36 -8.64
N ASP A 728 -12.16 16.46 -8.06
CA ASP A 728 -12.08 17.79 -8.71
C ASP A 728 -10.63 18.32 -8.66
N LYS A 729 -9.71 17.46 -9.08
CA LYS A 729 -8.28 17.73 -9.07
C LYS A 729 -7.60 17.01 -10.24
N PRO A 730 -6.59 17.60 -10.90
CA PRO A 730 -5.74 16.84 -11.81
C PRO A 730 -5.01 15.75 -11.06
N LEU A 731 -5.16 14.51 -11.49
CA LEU A 731 -4.47 13.35 -10.98
C LEU A 731 -3.61 12.74 -12.09
N GLY A 732 -2.35 12.42 -11.78
CA GLY A 732 -1.45 11.78 -12.72
C GLY A 732 -0.43 10.88 -12.05
N GLY A 733 0.04 9.84 -12.75
CA GLY A 733 1.08 8.94 -12.28
C GLY A 733 0.80 8.35 -10.90
N VAL A 734 1.80 8.39 -10.04
CA VAL A 734 1.73 7.82 -8.66
C VAL A 734 0.62 8.45 -7.82
N GLU A 735 0.41 9.79 -7.92
CA GLU A 735 -0.60 10.48 -7.13
C GLU A 735 -2.01 9.98 -7.44
N CYS A 736 -2.29 9.67 -8.70
CA CYS A 736 -3.55 9.07 -9.13
C CYS A 736 -3.81 7.75 -8.41
N VAL A 737 -2.85 6.84 -8.49
CA VAL A 737 -2.96 5.50 -7.88
C VAL A 737 -3.11 5.60 -6.37
N GLN A 738 -2.33 6.44 -5.71
CA GLN A 738 -2.38 6.62 -4.26
C GLN A 738 -3.70 7.21 -3.76
N THR A 739 -4.24 8.18 -4.50
CA THR A 739 -5.50 8.83 -4.13
C THR A 739 -6.66 7.87 -4.33
N LEU A 740 -6.80 7.28 -5.52
CA LEU A 740 -7.95 6.43 -5.85
C LEU A 740 -7.91 5.09 -5.12
N SER A 741 -6.72 4.55 -4.81
CA SER A 741 -6.57 3.33 -4.02
C SER A 741 -7.04 3.44 -2.56
N ARG A 742 -7.45 4.62 -2.08
CA ARG A 742 -8.16 4.74 -0.78
C ARG A 742 -9.50 4.03 -0.80
N LEU A 743 -10.12 3.89 -1.97
CA LEU A 743 -11.36 3.14 -2.15
C LEU A 743 -11.19 1.62 -2.11
N ASN A 744 -10.00 1.09 -2.31
CA ASN A 744 -9.78 -0.33 -2.51
C ASN A 744 -9.86 -1.20 -1.24
N ARG A 745 -10.03 -0.58 -0.06
CA ARG A 745 -10.13 -1.29 1.21
C ARG A 745 -11.39 -2.14 1.28
N ILE A 746 -11.24 -3.36 1.76
CA ILE A 746 -12.36 -4.28 1.94
C ILE A 746 -13.12 -3.94 3.23
N CYS A 747 -14.44 -4.03 3.14
CA CYS A 747 -15.37 -4.00 4.27
C CYS A 747 -16.50 -5.00 3.98
N PRO A 748 -17.05 -5.70 4.96
CA PRO A 748 -18.19 -6.58 4.77
C PRO A 748 -19.33 -5.89 4.00
N GLY A 749 -19.80 -6.50 2.93
CA GLY A 749 -20.83 -5.95 2.04
C GLY A 749 -20.35 -4.95 0.98
N LYS A 750 -19.10 -4.48 1.03
CA LYS A 750 -18.58 -3.50 0.07
C LYS A 750 -18.23 -4.11 -1.29
N ALA A 751 -17.74 -5.34 -1.30
CA ALA A 751 -17.44 -6.07 -2.55
C ALA A 751 -18.67 -6.23 -3.44
N ASP A 752 -19.83 -6.49 -2.83
CA ASP A 752 -21.11 -6.67 -3.53
C ASP A 752 -21.69 -5.32 -4.00
N SER A 753 -21.47 -4.26 -3.22
CA SER A 753 -21.99 -2.91 -3.48
C SER A 753 -21.15 -2.13 -4.49
N GLY A 754 -19.86 -2.47 -4.60
CA GLY A 754 -18.90 -1.79 -5.44
C GLY A 754 -18.39 -0.46 -4.86
N THR A 755 -17.53 0.19 -5.65
CA THR A 755 -16.98 1.53 -5.37
C THR A 755 -17.31 2.46 -6.52
N PHE A 756 -17.46 3.77 -6.25
CA PHE A 756 -17.83 4.76 -7.25
C PHE A 756 -16.79 5.87 -7.33
N ILE A 757 -16.39 6.23 -8.54
CA ILE A 757 -15.57 7.42 -8.80
C ILE A 757 -16.34 8.33 -9.76
N LEU A 758 -16.60 9.58 -9.34
CA LEU A 758 -17.07 10.63 -10.20
C LEU A 758 -15.95 11.66 -10.36
N ASP A 759 -15.49 11.84 -11.58
CA ASP A 759 -14.35 12.71 -11.91
C ASP A 759 -14.81 13.92 -12.72
N PHE A 760 -14.50 15.12 -12.23
CA PHE A 760 -14.84 16.39 -12.85
C PHE A 760 -13.65 17.01 -13.62
N PHE A 761 -12.50 16.31 -13.65
CA PHE A 761 -11.27 16.89 -14.18
C PHE A 761 -10.53 15.99 -15.18
N ASN A 762 -10.32 14.71 -14.85
CA ASN A 762 -9.39 13.84 -15.56
C ASN A 762 -10.08 13.07 -16.70
N GLN A 763 -9.26 12.62 -17.67
CA GLN A 763 -9.73 11.74 -18.74
C GLN A 763 -9.56 10.27 -18.32
N PRO A 764 -10.48 9.38 -18.69
CA PRO A 764 -10.42 7.95 -18.33
C PRO A 764 -9.11 7.27 -18.74
N ASP A 765 -8.63 7.56 -19.95
CA ASP A 765 -7.42 6.95 -20.50
C ASP A 765 -6.16 7.36 -19.72
N GLU A 766 -6.10 8.61 -19.22
CA GLU A 766 -5.01 9.10 -18.38
C GLU A 766 -4.99 8.40 -17.01
N ILE A 767 -6.17 8.15 -16.46
CA ILE A 767 -6.32 7.42 -15.18
C ILE A 767 -5.90 5.95 -15.36
N LEU A 768 -6.37 5.29 -16.41
CA LEU A 768 -6.01 3.91 -16.71
C LEU A 768 -4.49 3.77 -16.92
N ALA A 769 -3.89 4.65 -17.73
CA ALA A 769 -2.46 4.68 -17.97
C ALA A 769 -1.64 4.91 -16.69
N ALA A 770 -2.17 5.66 -15.71
CA ALA A 770 -1.53 5.85 -14.43
C ALA A 770 -1.53 4.57 -13.56
N PHE A 771 -2.53 3.71 -13.69
CA PHE A 771 -2.63 2.45 -12.93
C PHE A 771 -1.85 1.30 -13.55
N GLN A 772 -1.73 1.24 -14.86
CA GLN A 772 -1.11 0.11 -15.58
C GLN A 772 0.28 -0.28 -15.06
N PRO A 773 1.23 0.65 -14.78
CA PRO A 773 2.57 0.30 -14.30
C PRO A 773 2.59 -0.41 -12.94
N TYR A 774 1.52 -0.28 -12.14
CA TYR A 774 1.42 -0.83 -10.78
C TYR A 774 0.49 -2.02 -10.67
N TYR A 775 -0.24 -2.31 -11.75
CA TYR A 775 -1.20 -3.39 -11.79
C TYR A 775 -0.51 -4.77 -11.85
N GLN A 776 0.47 -4.91 -12.72
CA GLN A 776 1.33 -6.08 -12.78
C GLN A 776 2.66 -5.81 -12.06
N THR A 777 3.57 -6.75 -12.05
CA THR A 777 4.96 -6.50 -11.70
C THR A 777 5.43 -5.31 -12.52
N ALA A 778 5.98 -4.29 -11.87
CA ALA A 778 6.38 -3.07 -12.55
C ALA A 778 7.51 -3.34 -13.54
N ASP A 779 7.16 -3.91 -14.66
CA ASP A 779 7.90 -3.70 -15.88
C ASP A 779 7.58 -2.27 -16.28
N LEU A 780 8.51 -1.38 -15.96
CA LEU A 780 8.53 -0.02 -16.49
C LEU A 780 8.74 -0.11 -18.01
N MET A 781 7.75 -0.63 -18.74
CA MET A 781 7.86 -0.82 -20.18
C MET A 781 7.93 0.53 -20.93
N ASP A 782 7.43 1.63 -20.35
CA ASP A 782 7.30 2.90 -21.07
C ASP A 782 8.40 3.93 -20.82
N VAL A 783 9.30 3.77 -19.87
CA VAL A 783 10.31 4.81 -19.57
C VAL A 783 11.72 4.42 -20.04
N SER A 784 11.96 3.18 -20.42
CA SER A 784 13.32 2.69 -20.62
C SER A 784 13.56 1.94 -21.92
N ASP A 785 12.80 2.12 -22.96
CA ASP A 785 13.22 1.62 -24.26
C ASP A 785 14.29 2.58 -24.84
N PRO A 786 15.58 2.20 -24.86
CA PRO A 786 16.62 2.98 -25.50
C PRO A 786 16.32 3.25 -26.99
N ALA A 787 15.48 2.41 -27.63
CA ALA A 787 15.00 2.63 -28.98
C ALA A 787 14.15 3.90 -29.09
N LEU A 788 13.38 4.25 -28.06
CA LEU A 788 12.60 5.50 -28.01
C LEU A 788 13.48 6.76 -28.12
N VAL A 789 14.70 6.72 -27.57
CA VAL A 789 15.65 7.84 -27.74
C VAL A 789 16.03 8.00 -29.21
N PHE A 790 16.29 6.89 -29.91
CA PHE A 790 16.59 6.92 -31.33
C PHE A 790 15.38 7.30 -32.18
N GLU A 791 14.19 6.83 -31.84
CA GLU A 791 12.95 7.22 -32.53
C GLU A 791 12.68 8.72 -32.39
N LEU A 792 12.82 9.27 -31.17
CA LEU A 792 12.69 10.70 -30.92
C LEU A 792 13.79 11.50 -31.60
N PHE A 793 15.03 10.99 -31.62
CA PHE A 793 16.16 11.59 -32.31
C PHE A 793 15.86 11.73 -33.80
N GLU A 794 15.45 10.68 -34.49
CA GLU A 794 15.11 10.70 -35.92
C GLU A 794 13.89 11.54 -36.20
N LYS A 795 12.86 11.47 -35.34
CA LYS A 795 11.66 12.32 -35.45
C LYS A 795 11.99 13.84 -35.36
N LEU A 796 12.87 14.20 -34.42
CA LEU A 796 13.31 15.58 -34.26
C LEU A 796 14.18 16.04 -35.43
N ARG A 797 15.09 15.16 -35.89
CA ARG A 797 15.98 15.44 -37.03
C ARG A 797 15.20 15.64 -38.33
N THR A 798 14.18 14.83 -38.59
CA THR A 798 13.32 14.92 -39.77
C THR A 798 12.26 16.01 -39.67
N GLY A 799 12.06 16.65 -38.52
CA GLY A 799 11.07 17.69 -38.25
C GLY A 799 11.30 18.98 -39.04
N GLY A 800 12.52 19.21 -39.59
CA GLY A 800 12.86 20.35 -40.44
C GLY A 800 12.87 21.71 -39.74
N ILE A 801 12.99 21.71 -38.40
CA ILE A 801 13.05 22.95 -37.59
C ILE A 801 14.50 23.40 -37.40
N PHE A 802 15.44 22.49 -37.26
CA PHE A 802 16.87 22.78 -37.16
C PHE A 802 17.65 21.99 -38.22
N GLN A 803 18.84 22.47 -38.56
CA GLN A 803 19.80 21.77 -39.41
C GLN A 803 20.87 21.16 -38.52
N TRP A 804 21.42 19.99 -38.93
CA TRP A 804 22.44 19.31 -38.13
C TRP A 804 23.70 20.16 -37.93
N SER A 805 24.10 20.91 -38.93
CA SER A 805 25.19 21.89 -38.85
C SER A 805 25.02 22.92 -37.74
N GLU A 806 23.78 23.31 -37.41
CA GLU A 806 23.49 24.25 -36.31
C GLU A 806 23.72 23.58 -34.95
N VAL A 807 23.39 22.28 -34.83
CA VAL A 807 23.66 21.49 -33.62
C VAL A 807 25.18 21.38 -33.41
N GLU A 808 25.94 21.06 -34.44
CA GLU A 808 27.41 20.95 -34.35
C GLU A 808 28.09 22.28 -34.02
N GLN A 809 27.67 23.37 -34.66
CA GLN A 809 28.17 24.72 -34.37
C GLN A 809 27.86 25.13 -32.93
N PHE A 810 26.66 24.84 -32.47
CA PHE A 810 26.25 25.11 -31.08
C PHE A 810 27.12 24.36 -30.07
N CYS A 811 27.34 23.08 -30.29
CA CYS A 811 28.17 22.27 -29.41
C CYS A 811 29.63 22.77 -29.43
N THR A 812 30.18 23.10 -30.62
CA THR A 812 31.53 23.65 -30.73
C THR A 812 31.67 24.96 -29.97
N ALA A 813 30.70 25.85 -30.10
CA ALA A 813 30.67 27.12 -29.35
C ALA A 813 30.49 26.93 -27.87
N PHE A 814 29.67 25.97 -27.44
CA PHE A 814 29.41 25.68 -26.04
C PHE A 814 30.63 25.15 -25.28
N PHE A 815 31.44 24.29 -25.93
CA PHE A 815 32.68 23.75 -25.37
C PHE A 815 33.92 24.60 -25.61
N SER A 816 33.81 25.74 -26.31
CA SER A 816 34.93 26.65 -26.51
C SER A 816 35.42 27.32 -25.20
N LYS A 817 36.69 27.66 -25.12
CA LYS A 817 37.29 28.32 -23.92
C LYS A 817 36.62 29.70 -23.64
N ASN A 818 36.15 30.39 -24.69
CA ASN A 818 35.46 31.68 -24.59
C ASN A 818 33.98 31.50 -24.81
N LYS A 819 33.25 31.03 -23.79
CA LYS A 819 31.79 30.85 -23.84
C LYS A 819 31.09 32.20 -23.98
N SER A 820 30.44 32.47 -25.11
CA SER A 820 29.61 33.65 -25.32
C SER A 820 28.14 33.28 -25.44
N SER A 821 27.31 33.78 -24.51
CA SER A 821 25.85 33.59 -24.55
C SER A 821 25.24 34.17 -25.83
N ALA A 822 25.80 35.27 -26.35
CA ALA A 822 25.39 35.86 -27.60
C ALA A 822 25.66 34.95 -28.80
N ALA A 823 26.82 34.27 -28.83
CA ALA A 823 27.14 33.32 -29.90
C ALA A 823 26.16 32.13 -29.90
N LEU A 824 25.87 31.54 -28.73
CA LEU A 824 24.90 30.44 -28.62
C LEU A 824 23.49 30.84 -29.02
N SER A 825 23.06 32.06 -28.64
CA SER A 825 21.77 32.60 -29.04
C SER A 825 21.70 32.83 -30.57
N ASN A 826 22.74 33.36 -31.17
CA ASN A 826 22.78 33.61 -32.61
C ASN A 826 22.80 32.33 -33.46
N ILE A 827 23.49 31.29 -32.99
CA ILE A 827 23.50 29.95 -33.62
C ILE A 827 22.11 29.29 -33.53
N SER A 828 21.39 29.45 -32.42
CA SER A 828 20.04 28.87 -32.24
C SER A 828 18.96 29.66 -32.99
N ARG A 829 19.19 30.94 -33.31
CA ARG A 829 18.20 31.84 -33.88
C ARG A 829 17.57 31.37 -35.21
N PRO A 830 18.30 30.78 -36.18
CA PRO A 830 17.68 30.28 -37.41
C PRO A 830 16.63 29.17 -37.16
N ALA A 831 16.89 28.27 -36.21
CA ALA A 831 15.94 27.23 -35.81
C ALA A 831 14.69 27.84 -35.16
N VAL A 832 14.87 28.86 -34.31
CA VAL A 832 13.77 29.58 -33.67
C VAL A 832 12.89 30.25 -34.69
N VAL A 833 13.53 31.01 -35.63
CA VAL A 833 12.81 31.74 -36.72
C VAL A 833 12.03 30.77 -37.62
N ARG A 834 12.62 29.61 -37.99
CA ARG A 834 11.92 28.60 -38.80
C ARG A 834 10.70 28.06 -38.10
N TRP A 835 10.82 27.77 -36.79
CA TRP A 835 9.70 27.28 -36.00
C TRP A 835 8.61 28.34 -35.84
N GLU A 836 8.96 29.57 -35.46
CA GLU A 836 8.02 30.69 -35.29
C GLU A 836 7.25 30.99 -36.60
N LYS A 837 7.95 31.04 -37.74
CA LYS A 837 7.33 31.28 -39.03
C LYS A 837 6.35 30.16 -39.43
N ARG A 838 6.75 28.88 -39.25
CA ARG A 838 5.88 27.74 -39.54
C ARG A 838 4.70 27.70 -38.59
N TYR A 839 4.92 27.98 -37.33
CA TYR A 839 3.88 27.95 -36.29
C TYR A 839 2.85 29.06 -36.52
N ALA A 840 3.28 30.29 -36.82
CA ALA A 840 2.40 31.39 -37.15
C ALA A 840 1.54 31.08 -38.40
N SER A 841 2.17 30.56 -39.46
CA SER A 841 1.46 30.16 -40.68
C SER A 841 0.46 29.01 -40.42
N ALA A 842 0.82 28.04 -39.60
CA ALA A 842 -0.06 26.93 -39.25
C ALA A 842 -1.26 27.37 -38.40
N ILE A 843 -1.07 28.33 -37.49
CA ILE A 843 -2.16 28.91 -36.68
C ILE A 843 -3.12 29.68 -37.59
N GLU A 844 -2.60 30.48 -38.50
CA GLU A 844 -3.43 31.26 -39.41
C GLU A 844 -4.23 30.37 -40.36
N ALA A 845 -3.57 29.38 -40.99
CA ALA A 845 -4.24 28.37 -41.80
C ALA A 845 -5.32 27.61 -41.06
N TYR A 846 -5.03 27.20 -39.79
CA TYR A 846 -6.01 26.54 -38.93
C TYR A 846 -7.22 27.43 -38.64
N LYS A 847 -7.01 28.70 -38.31
CA LYS A 847 -8.11 29.67 -38.07
C LYS A 847 -8.97 29.82 -39.32
N GLN A 848 -8.37 30.03 -40.47
CA GLN A 848 -9.08 30.20 -41.77
C GLN A 848 -9.86 28.93 -42.15
N ALA A 849 -9.24 27.75 -41.99
CA ALA A 849 -9.89 26.48 -42.28
C ALA A 849 -11.05 26.18 -41.31
N LYS A 850 -10.91 26.57 -40.05
CA LYS A 850 -11.96 26.46 -39.02
C LYS A 850 -13.16 27.35 -39.38
N ASP A 851 -12.92 28.62 -39.70
CA ASP A 851 -13.97 29.57 -40.08
C ASP A 851 -14.66 29.14 -41.37
N MET A 852 -13.93 28.61 -42.34
CA MET A 852 -14.48 28.06 -43.57
C MET A 852 -15.36 26.84 -43.27
N PHE A 853 -14.91 25.90 -42.45
CA PHE A 853 -15.67 24.73 -42.06
C PHE A 853 -16.98 25.09 -41.33
N GLU A 854 -16.93 26.04 -40.39
CA GLU A 854 -18.13 26.50 -39.65
C GLU A 854 -19.13 27.23 -40.57
N ARG A 855 -18.65 27.96 -41.58
CA ARG A 855 -19.52 28.57 -42.61
C ARG A 855 -20.14 27.52 -43.52
N THR A 856 -19.38 26.53 -43.94
CA THR A 856 -19.80 25.48 -44.87
C THR A 856 -20.83 24.52 -44.25
N LYS A 857 -20.80 24.30 -42.93
CA LYS A 857 -21.85 23.57 -42.22
C LYS A 857 -23.26 24.14 -42.45
N LYS A 858 -23.38 25.40 -42.81
CA LYS A 858 -24.66 26.08 -43.06
C LYS A 858 -25.20 25.85 -44.46
N THR A 859 -24.41 25.31 -45.40
CA THR A 859 -24.75 25.21 -46.81
C THR A 859 -25.47 23.90 -47.21
N GLN A 860 -25.60 22.93 -46.32
CA GLN A 860 -26.28 21.63 -46.51
C GLN A 860 -25.75 20.76 -47.69
N ASP A 861 -24.63 21.09 -48.33
CA ASP A 861 -24.00 20.28 -49.37
C ASP A 861 -22.96 19.32 -48.76
N PRO A 862 -23.20 17.99 -48.82
CA PRO A 862 -22.33 17.00 -48.15
C PRO A 862 -20.89 16.99 -48.73
N VAL A 863 -20.70 17.25 -49.99
CA VAL A 863 -19.37 17.22 -50.66
C VAL A 863 -18.53 18.42 -50.25
N ILE A 864 -19.14 19.60 -50.19
CA ILE A 864 -18.46 20.83 -49.77
C ILE A 864 -18.12 20.77 -48.30
N ILE A 865 -19.00 20.21 -47.46
CA ILE A 865 -18.77 20.00 -46.03
C ILE A 865 -17.60 19.04 -45.83
N ALA A 866 -17.54 17.91 -46.53
CA ALA A 866 -16.48 16.91 -46.39
C ALA A 866 -15.11 17.47 -46.83
N ASN A 867 -15.04 18.27 -47.90
CA ASN A 867 -13.80 18.90 -48.32
C ASN A 867 -13.30 19.94 -47.31
N ALA A 868 -14.21 20.76 -46.77
CA ALA A 868 -13.86 21.74 -45.74
C ALA A 868 -13.41 21.07 -44.43
N GLU A 869 -14.05 19.95 -44.07
CA GLU A 869 -13.66 19.15 -42.90
C GLU A 869 -12.25 18.55 -43.06
N ASN A 870 -11.92 18.01 -44.23
CA ASN A 870 -10.60 17.47 -44.51
C ASN A 870 -9.52 18.55 -44.45
N THR A 871 -9.77 19.70 -45.07
CA THR A 871 -8.86 20.86 -45.01
C THR A 871 -8.64 21.33 -43.56
N PHE A 872 -9.71 21.38 -42.77
CA PHE A 872 -9.62 21.73 -41.35
C PHE A 872 -8.79 20.71 -40.56
N LYS A 873 -9.02 19.41 -40.80
CA LYS A 873 -8.27 18.30 -40.13
C LYS A 873 -6.78 18.38 -40.50
N ASP A 874 -6.43 18.69 -41.75
CA ASP A 874 -5.03 18.74 -42.17
C ASP A 874 -4.31 19.99 -41.62
N CYS A 875 -4.97 21.14 -41.60
CA CYS A 875 -4.43 22.34 -40.94
C CYS A 875 -4.26 22.12 -39.41
N LYS A 876 -5.18 21.40 -38.78
CA LYS A 876 -5.06 21.02 -37.38
C LYS A 876 -3.87 20.11 -37.17
N LYS A 877 -3.66 19.10 -38.00
CA LYS A 877 -2.52 18.17 -37.88
C LYS A 877 -1.18 18.88 -37.95
N GLU A 878 -1.02 19.86 -38.88
CA GLU A 878 0.25 20.60 -39.00
C GLU A 878 0.50 21.49 -37.77
N LYS A 879 -0.53 22.15 -37.25
CA LYS A 879 -0.43 22.92 -36.01
C LYS A 879 -0.04 22.00 -34.82
N ASP A 880 -0.76 20.88 -34.63
CA ASP A 880 -0.51 19.93 -33.57
C ASP A 880 0.90 19.31 -33.69
N ARG A 881 1.39 19.04 -34.92
CA ARG A 881 2.74 18.55 -35.19
C ARG A 881 3.83 19.49 -34.69
N LEU A 882 3.66 20.81 -34.83
CA LEU A 882 4.63 21.80 -34.35
C LEU A 882 4.58 21.95 -32.81
N GLU A 883 3.41 21.80 -32.20
CA GLU A 883 3.27 21.76 -30.75
C GLU A 883 3.90 20.46 -30.17
N ILE A 884 3.68 19.32 -30.84
CA ILE A 884 4.28 18.04 -30.49
C ILE A 884 5.80 18.11 -30.61
N PHE A 885 6.35 18.75 -31.66
CA PHE A 885 7.79 18.93 -31.83
C PHE A 885 8.44 19.55 -30.57
N LYS A 886 7.85 20.61 -30.04
CA LYS A 886 8.33 21.25 -28.79
C LYS A 886 8.22 20.34 -27.56
N LYS A 887 7.19 19.50 -27.49
CA LYS A 887 7.05 18.48 -26.45
C LYS A 887 8.10 17.39 -26.63
N ASP A 888 8.31 16.92 -27.83
CA ASP A 888 9.28 15.88 -28.19
C ASP A 888 10.72 16.31 -27.87
N LEU A 889 11.08 17.60 -28.11
CA LEU A 889 12.38 18.13 -27.64
C LEU A 889 12.57 17.97 -26.14
N GLY A 890 11.53 18.29 -25.37
CA GLY A 890 11.59 18.12 -23.91
C GLY A 890 11.58 16.67 -23.43
N SER A 891 10.90 15.79 -24.17
CA SER A 891 10.88 14.36 -23.89
C SER A 891 12.22 13.72 -24.25
N PHE A 892 12.79 14.07 -25.41
CA PHE A 892 14.11 13.60 -25.81
C PHE A 892 15.20 13.97 -24.80
N VAL A 893 15.26 15.22 -24.35
CA VAL A 893 16.22 15.66 -23.33
C VAL A 893 16.07 14.83 -22.06
N ARG A 894 14.86 14.69 -21.55
CA ARG A 894 14.61 13.92 -20.31
C ARG A 894 14.96 12.45 -20.46
N PHE A 895 14.56 11.83 -21.58
CA PHE A 895 14.86 10.41 -21.83
C PHE A 895 16.35 10.18 -22.04
N TYR A 896 17.01 11.02 -22.83
CA TYR A 896 18.44 10.90 -23.05
C TYR A 896 19.22 11.14 -21.76
N GLU A 897 18.95 12.20 -21.01
CA GLU A 897 19.63 12.49 -19.74
C GLU A 897 19.43 11.38 -18.69
N PHE A 898 18.29 10.75 -18.71
CA PHE A 898 17.98 9.63 -17.81
C PHE A 898 18.68 8.34 -18.25
N ILE A 899 18.50 7.95 -19.51
CA ILE A 899 18.98 6.67 -20.01
C ILE A 899 20.52 6.67 -20.20
N SER A 900 21.13 7.80 -20.55
CA SER A 900 22.59 7.92 -20.66
C SER A 900 23.35 7.74 -19.35
N GLN A 901 22.66 7.85 -18.20
CA GLN A 901 23.24 7.49 -16.90
C GLN A 901 23.29 5.96 -16.66
N ILE A 902 22.51 5.20 -17.43
CA ILE A 902 22.34 3.75 -17.26
C ILE A 902 23.01 3.00 -18.41
N ILE A 903 23.00 3.54 -19.62
CA ILE A 903 23.49 2.93 -20.84
C ILE A 903 24.45 3.90 -21.54
N ASP A 904 25.64 3.43 -21.84
CA ASP A 904 26.56 4.14 -22.75
C ASP A 904 26.11 3.87 -24.19
N TYR A 905 25.59 4.91 -24.83
CA TYR A 905 25.11 4.80 -26.22
C TYR A 905 26.23 4.76 -27.25
N ASP A 906 27.48 5.07 -26.86
CA ASP A 906 28.62 5.26 -27.79
C ASP A 906 28.25 6.10 -29.04
N ASN A 907 27.34 7.07 -28.84
CA ASN A 907 26.77 7.90 -29.91
C ASN A 907 26.78 9.37 -29.50
N GLN A 908 27.82 10.09 -29.94
CA GLN A 908 28.01 11.52 -29.65
C GLN A 908 26.91 12.42 -30.23
N ASP A 909 26.20 11.97 -31.27
CA ASP A 909 25.14 12.77 -31.88
C ASP A 909 23.90 12.90 -31.00
N LEU A 910 23.60 11.89 -30.20
CA LEU A 910 22.54 11.98 -29.18
C LEU A 910 22.88 13.02 -28.11
N GLU A 911 24.13 13.06 -27.65
CA GLU A 911 24.60 14.04 -26.67
C GLU A 911 24.56 15.45 -27.21
N LYS A 912 25.03 15.67 -28.45
CA LYS A 912 24.98 16.96 -29.14
C LYS A 912 23.55 17.46 -29.27
N LEU A 913 22.62 16.59 -29.70
CA LEU A 913 21.22 16.96 -29.82
C LEU A 913 20.60 17.23 -28.44
N SER A 914 20.92 16.48 -27.41
CA SER A 914 20.40 16.72 -26.06
C SER A 914 20.81 18.10 -25.54
N LEU A 915 22.08 18.46 -25.70
CA LEU A 915 22.61 19.74 -25.33
C LEU A 915 21.93 20.88 -26.12
N PHE A 916 21.83 20.76 -27.45
CA PHE A 916 21.17 21.74 -28.29
C PHE A 916 19.66 21.85 -27.96
N ALA A 917 18.94 20.75 -27.84
CA ALA A 917 17.51 20.70 -27.54
C ALA A 917 17.16 21.34 -26.20
N ARG A 918 18.02 21.12 -25.16
CA ARG A 918 17.88 21.76 -23.85
C ARG A 918 17.86 23.28 -23.95
N HIS A 919 18.72 23.86 -24.81
CA HIS A 919 18.83 25.32 -24.99
C HIS A 919 17.85 25.88 -26.04
N LEU A 920 17.50 25.10 -27.07
CA LEU A 920 16.54 25.50 -28.08
C LEU A 920 15.10 25.58 -27.54
N ARG A 921 14.68 24.56 -26.76
CA ARG A 921 13.29 24.47 -26.28
C ARG A 921 12.75 25.71 -25.57
N PRO A 922 13.49 26.37 -24.64
CA PRO A 922 13.03 27.61 -24.00
C PRO A 922 12.89 28.78 -24.95
N LEU A 923 13.62 28.77 -26.06
CA LEU A 923 13.59 29.84 -27.10
C LEU A 923 12.39 29.72 -28.03
N LEU A 924 11.80 28.54 -28.20
CA LEU A 924 10.59 28.32 -28.97
C LEU A 924 9.36 28.85 -28.18
N ARG A 925 9.19 30.15 -28.18
CA ARG A 925 8.08 30.83 -27.50
C ARG A 925 6.92 31.06 -28.46
N GLU A 926 5.73 30.71 -28.05
CA GLU A 926 4.49 31.22 -28.65
C GLU A 926 4.52 32.73 -28.43
N GLN A 927 4.28 33.52 -29.46
CA GLN A 927 4.54 34.98 -29.54
C GLN A 927 4.35 35.72 -28.20
N ASN A 928 5.38 36.45 -27.78
CA ASN A 928 5.45 37.19 -26.53
C ASN A 928 4.32 38.22 -26.44
N VAL A 929 3.42 37.98 -25.47
CA VAL A 929 2.61 39.04 -24.89
C VAL A 929 3.26 39.42 -23.55
N GLN A 930 3.43 40.72 -23.33
CA GLN A 930 4.01 41.25 -22.10
C GLN A 930 3.32 40.69 -20.85
N GLU A 931 4.09 40.54 -19.78
CA GLU A 931 3.60 40.10 -18.49
C GLU A 931 2.69 41.18 -17.86
N ASP A 932 1.44 41.23 -18.26
CA ASP A 932 0.43 42.01 -17.55
C ASP A 932 -0.44 41.07 -16.70
N ASP A 933 -0.71 41.49 -15.50
CA ASP A 933 -1.62 40.78 -14.58
C ASP A 933 -3.03 40.76 -15.18
N VAL A 934 -3.64 39.60 -15.29
CA VAL A 934 -5.02 39.46 -15.74
C VAL A 934 -5.93 40.01 -14.65
N ASP A 935 -6.60 41.15 -14.96
CA ASP A 935 -7.64 41.66 -14.07
C ASP A 935 -8.89 40.77 -14.15
N LEU A 936 -9.13 40.02 -13.09
CA LEU A 936 -10.28 39.13 -12.99
C LEU A 936 -11.51 39.77 -12.30
N GLN A 937 -11.41 41.02 -11.85
CA GLN A 937 -12.51 41.70 -11.11
C GLN A 937 -13.75 41.93 -11.97
N ASN A 938 -13.59 42.06 -13.29
CA ASN A 938 -14.67 42.31 -14.24
C ASN A 938 -15.10 41.09 -15.08
N VAL A 939 -14.64 39.87 -14.70
CA VAL A 939 -15.00 38.64 -15.40
C VAL A 939 -16.29 38.04 -14.84
N VAL A 940 -17.23 37.70 -15.73
CA VAL A 940 -18.51 37.08 -15.34
C VAL A 940 -18.72 35.81 -16.15
N MET A 941 -19.14 34.78 -15.50
CA MET A 941 -19.52 33.53 -16.14
C MET A 941 -20.89 33.70 -16.82
N SER A 942 -20.95 33.79 -18.12
CA SER A 942 -22.18 33.99 -18.89
C SER A 942 -22.89 32.69 -19.24
N HIS A 943 -22.16 31.61 -19.40
CA HIS A 943 -22.69 30.27 -19.66
C HIS A 943 -21.91 29.24 -18.88
N TYR A 944 -22.66 28.31 -18.29
CA TYR A 944 -22.12 27.15 -17.59
C TYR A 944 -22.97 25.92 -17.91
N ARG A 945 -22.33 24.83 -18.25
CA ARG A 945 -22.96 23.54 -18.42
C ARG A 945 -22.05 22.43 -17.87
N LEU A 946 -22.59 21.68 -16.92
CA LEU A 946 -21.97 20.45 -16.42
C LEU A 946 -22.71 19.28 -17.08
N SER A 947 -22.01 18.45 -17.83
CA SER A 947 -22.58 17.31 -18.56
C SER A 947 -21.88 16.02 -18.18
N LYS A 948 -22.68 14.98 -17.91
CA LYS A 948 -22.16 13.62 -17.79
C LYS A 948 -21.71 13.18 -19.18
N MET A 949 -20.44 12.89 -19.36
CA MET A 949 -19.87 12.55 -20.67
C MET A 949 -19.93 11.06 -20.93
N ARG A 950 -19.49 10.25 -19.99
CA ARG A 950 -19.39 8.81 -20.17
C ARG A 950 -19.45 8.11 -18.82
N GLU A 951 -20.17 7.00 -18.78
CA GLU A 951 -20.08 6.00 -17.72
C GLU A 951 -19.46 4.77 -18.33
N GLN A 952 -18.32 4.34 -17.77
CA GLN A 952 -17.65 3.15 -18.26
C GLN A 952 -17.01 2.39 -17.12
N SER A 953 -16.89 1.09 -17.31
CA SER A 953 -16.10 0.22 -16.45
C SER A 953 -14.68 0.17 -17.02
N LEU A 954 -13.73 0.77 -16.33
CA LEU A 954 -12.30 0.73 -16.64
C LEU A 954 -11.67 -0.44 -15.89
N ARG A 955 -12.12 -1.68 -16.19
CA ARG A 955 -11.62 -2.85 -15.48
C ARG A 955 -10.13 -3.05 -15.73
N LEU A 956 -9.33 -3.04 -14.69
CA LEU A 956 -7.91 -3.34 -14.76
C LEU A 956 -7.63 -4.77 -15.24
N THR A 957 -8.55 -5.70 -14.95
CA THR A 957 -8.45 -7.11 -15.34
C THR A 957 -8.66 -7.37 -16.84
N ASP A 958 -9.40 -6.50 -17.53
CA ASP A 958 -9.74 -6.71 -18.95
C ASP A 958 -8.62 -6.23 -19.90
N SER A 959 -7.73 -5.32 -19.43
CA SER A 959 -6.62 -4.81 -20.25
C SER A 959 -5.52 -5.86 -20.54
N SER A 960 -5.50 -6.98 -19.81
CA SER A 960 -4.53 -8.06 -20.03
C SER A 960 -4.98 -9.14 -21.04
N ALA A 961 -6.24 -9.12 -21.49
CA ALA A 961 -6.79 -10.13 -22.41
C ALA A 961 -6.65 -9.73 -23.89
N ASP A 962 -6.64 -8.43 -24.20
CA ASP A 962 -6.56 -7.94 -25.58
C ASP A 962 -5.15 -7.93 -26.18
N ASP A 963 -4.11 -7.89 -25.38
CA ASP A 963 -2.71 -7.95 -25.85
C ASP A 963 -2.28 -9.37 -26.33
N ARG A 964 -3.13 -10.40 -26.19
CA ARG A 964 -2.85 -11.75 -26.68
C ARG A 964 -3.44 -12.06 -28.07
N LEU A 965 -4.13 -11.10 -28.69
CA LEU A 965 -4.79 -11.27 -30.00
C LEU A 965 -4.29 -10.32 -31.11
N GLN A 966 -3.13 -9.66 -30.92
CA GLN A 966 -2.44 -8.96 -32.00
C GLN A 966 -1.05 -9.52 -32.25
#